data_7412c2072a4557d80e0c446028417628
#
_entry.id   7412c2072a4557d80e0c446028417628
#
_cell.length_a   1.000
_cell.length_b   1.000
_cell.length_c   1.000
_cell.angle_alpha   90.00
_cell.angle_beta   90.00
_cell.angle_gamma   90.00
#
_symmetry.space_group_name_H-M   'P 1'
#
loop_
_entity.id
_entity.type
_entity.pdbx_description
1 polymer ?
#
loop_
_entity_poly.entity_id
_entity_poly.type
_entity_poly.pdbx_seq_one_letter_code
_entity_poly.pdbx_strand_id
1 'polypeptide(L)'
;MKTAIHPSALSLMFLAFALYGPVAAEEFPGERWASATPAEVGLDAGRLNEARDYALTGGGSGFITRCGKLVLSWGDLKKRYDLKSTTKSFGATALGVAVLDGKIALSDKVTRHHPAFGTPPQRNAETGWIDEITILHLVAQTAGFEKPGGYTNLIFEPGTKWNYSDGGPNWLAECITLAYKQDVDKLMFDRVFTPLGITRNDLTWRNNSYRDHKIEGIPRREFGSGISANVDAMARVGLLYLRGGVWNGKRILPEDFVKQVGTTIPAVVGLPEVDPQNYGNASDHYGLLWWNNADGTLKDVSRDAYWTWGLYDSLIVVIPSLDMVVARAGQSWKRNSGDDHYAVLEPFLGPIAAAAKQEREARVLSPSHYSAATAPFVFVFAPSQQDDLLERKTTSRKTANAKGGQPAAVPYPPSPVVTGIEWAPASSIVRKARGGDNWPMTWADDDHLYTAYGDGKGFEPYVDVKLSMGLCRISGSPVDFQAVNLRSPSFETMGDGARGKKASGMLMVGGVLYVWARNAGNSQLAWSTDHGATWTWSDRKFTESFGAPTFLNFGRNYAGARDTFVYVYSQDNDSAYKPSDRMVLARVPTDRIRERTAYEFFVGLDADGQPTWTADVSQRSSVFTHPGRCYRSGISYNARLKRYLWCQIIPGPDTRFEGGFGIYDAPEPWGPWTTVFFTEQWDVGPGETSSIPTKWISDDGRTIYLAFSGDDHFSVRRAMLTTAK
;
A
#
# COMPACT_ATOMS: atom_id res chain seq x y z
N MET A 1 -8.01 -39.29 -75.63
CA MET A 1 -7.56 -38.56 -75.05
C MET A 1 -8.44 -38.08 -73.89
N LYS A 2 -8.43 -38.73 -72.83
CA LYS A 2 -9.30 -38.47 -71.68
C LYS A 2 -8.40 -38.04 -70.51
N THR A 3 -8.50 -36.83 -70.14
CA THR A 3 -7.89 -36.24 -68.93
C THR A 3 -8.68 -36.67 -67.69
N ALA A 4 -7.98 -37.30 -66.80
CA ALA A 4 -8.53 -37.68 -65.48
C ALA A 4 -8.35 -36.50 -64.49
N ILE A 5 -9.44 -36.14 -63.88
CA ILE A 5 -9.47 -35.13 -62.78
C ILE A 5 -9.46 -35.90 -61.46
N HIS A 6 -8.45 -35.64 -60.63
CA HIS A 6 -8.40 -36.10 -59.24
C HIS A 6 -9.21 -35.17 -58.34
N PRO A 7 -9.98 -35.70 -57.37
CA PRO A 7 -10.74 -34.91 -56.42
C PRO A 7 -9.86 -34.41 -55.26
N SER A 8 -9.97 -33.12 -54.99
CA SER A 8 -9.35 -32.43 -53.87
C SER A 8 -9.90 -32.91 -52.52
N ALA A 9 -8.98 -33.18 -51.62
CA ALA A 9 -9.31 -33.50 -50.23
C ALA A 9 -9.88 -32.26 -49.52
N LEU A 10 -11.14 -32.39 -49.05
CA LEU A 10 -11.81 -31.40 -48.19
C LEU A 10 -11.33 -31.64 -46.75
N SER A 11 -10.42 -30.77 -46.26
CA SER A 11 -10.05 -30.77 -44.84
C SER A 11 -11.23 -30.26 -44.00
N LEU A 12 -11.82 -31.14 -43.20
CA LEU A 12 -12.75 -30.78 -42.17
C LEU A 12 -11.98 -30.01 -41.03
N MET A 13 -12.14 -28.73 -40.99
CA MET A 13 -11.72 -27.88 -39.88
C MET A 13 -12.79 -28.01 -38.79
N PHE A 14 -12.56 -28.86 -37.78
CA PHE A 14 -13.36 -28.88 -36.56
C PHE A 14 -13.12 -27.56 -35.82
N LEU A 15 -14.09 -26.67 -35.87
CA LEU A 15 -14.18 -25.49 -35.01
C LEU A 15 -14.51 -25.98 -33.61
N ALA A 16 -13.53 -26.08 -32.71
CA ALA A 16 -13.77 -26.25 -31.29
C ALA A 16 -14.34 -24.93 -30.76
N PHE A 17 -15.65 -24.82 -30.68
CA PHE A 17 -16.30 -23.83 -29.84
C PHE A 17 -15.99 -24.17 -28.39
N ALA A 18 -15.00 -23.48 -27.82
CA ALA A 18 -14.84 -23.48 -26.37
C ALA A 18 -16.12 -22.88 -25.78
N LEU A 19 -16.86 -23.70 -25.07
CA LEU A 19 -17.99 -23.27 -24.24
C LEU A 19 -17.43 -22.42 -23.09
N TYR A 20 -17.24 -21.14 -23.34
CA TYR A 20 -17.24 -20.15 -22.27
C TYR A 20 -18.66 -20.14 -21.72
N GLY A 21 -18.86 -20.76 -20.56
CA GLY A 21 -20.06 -20.50 -19.80
C GLY A 21 -20.18 -18.99 -19.58
N PRO A 22 -21.39 -18.43 -19.65
CA PRO A 22 -21.57 -17.02 -19.38
C PRO A 22 -20.96 -16.71 -18.01
N VAL A 23 -20.05 -15.71 -17.94
CA VAL A 23 -19.69 -15.08 -16.66
C VAL A 23 -21.01 -14.71 -16.03
N ALA A 24 -21.34 -15.32 -14.88
CA ALA A 24 -22.62 -15.05 -14.23
C ALA A 24 -22.69 -13.52 -14.04
N ALA A 25 -23.72 -12.91 -14.63
CA ALA A 25 -23.93 -11.47 -14.50
C ALA A 25 -24.01 -11.17 -13.00
N GLU A 26 -23.32 -10.12 -12.56
CA GLU A 26 -23.42 -9.67 -11.17
C GLU A 26 -24.89 -9.44 -10.80
N GLU A 27 -25.37 -10.16 -9.78
CA GLU A 27 -26.76 -10.11 -9.39
C GLU A 27 -26.96 -8.97 -8.37
N PHE A 28 -27.81 -8.01 -8.73
CA PHE A 28 -28.23 -6.91 -7.86
C PHE A 28 -29.70 -7.08 -7.49
N PRO A 29 -30.09 -6.83 -6.24
CA PRO A 29 -31.49 -6.90 -5.84
C PRO A 29 -32.30 -5.77 -6.49
N GLY A 30 -33.49 -6.10 -7.03
CA GLY A 30 -34.51 -5.14 -7.37
C GLY A 30 -35.29 -4.68 -6.12
N GLU A 31 -36.63 -4.69 -6.18
CA GLU A 31 -37.46 -4.47 -4.99
C GLU A 31 -37.21 -5.56 -3.92
N ARG A 32 -36.91 -6.79 -4.37
CA ARG A 32 -36.61 -7.94 -3.52
C ARG A 32 -35.31 -8.59 -3.97
N TRP A 33 -34.63 -9.23 -3.03
CA TRP A 33 -33.50 -10.08 -3.32
C TRP A 33 -33.94 -11.39 -3.97
N ALA A 34 -33.23 -11.85 -4.96
CA ALA A 34 -33.29 -13.25 -5.36
C ALA A 34 -32.85 -14.12 -4.17
N SER A 35 -33.50 -15.25 -3.97
CA SER A 35 -33.15 -16.16 -2.88
C SER A 35 -32.45 -17.39 -3.40
N ALA A 36 -31.58 -17.97 -2.58
CA ALA A 36 -30.97 -19.27 -2.80
C ALA A 36 -30.92 -20.04 -1.48
N THR A 37 -31.00 -21.36 -1.55
CA THR A 37 -30.67 -22.20 -0.39
C THR A 37 -29.15 -22.15 -0.15
N PRO A 38 -28.69 -22.39 1.09
CA PRO A 38 -27.24 -22.47 1.37
C PRO A 38 -26.50 -23.45 0.43
N ALA A 39 -27.08 -24.63 0.16
CA ALA A 39 -26.49 -25.63 -0.70
C ALA A 39 -26.33 -25.17 -2.17
N GLU A 40 -27.29 -24.42 -2.72
CA GLU A 40 -27.22 -23.90 -4.09
C GLU A 40 -26.07 -22.90 -4.30
N VAL A 41 -25.62 -22.28 -3.24
CA VAL A 41 -24.48 -21.33 -3.26
C VAL A 41 -23.25 -21.87 -2.53
N GLY A 42 -23.18 -23.19 -2.29
CA GLY A 42 -22.02 -23.86 -1.70
C GLY A 42 -21.74 -23.49 -0.23
N LEU A 43 -22.78 -23.34 0.57
CA LEU A 43 -22.67 -23.05 2.01
C LEU A 43 -23.25 -24.17 2.85
N ASP A 44 -22.63 -24.42 4.01
CA ASP A 44 -23.15 -25.30 5.04
C ASP A 44 -24.25 -24.61 5.86
N ALA A 45 -25.48 -25.15 5.78
CA ALA A 45 -26.63 -24.61 6.48
C ALA A 45 -26.51 -24.72 8.01
N GLY A 46 -25.83 -25.76 8.53
CA GLY A 46 -25.60 -25.95 9.96
C GLY A 46 -24.74 -24.84 10.54
N ARG A 47 -23.65 -24.50 9.86
CA ARG A 47 -22.76 -23.39 10.25
C ARG A 47 -23.45 -22.03 10.20
N LEU A 48 -24.28 -21.79 9.18
CA LEU A 48 -25.05 -20.54 9.12
C LEU A 48 -26.09 -20.44 10.24
N ASN A 49 -26.72 -21.57 10.61
CA ASN A 49 -27.65 -21.62 11.73
C ASN A 49 -26.93 -21.40 13.07
N GLU A 50 -25.72 -21.94 13.26
CA GLU A 50 -24.88 -21.67 14.43
C GLU A 50 -24.63 -20.16 14.61
N ALA A 51 -24.23 -19.47 13.55
CA ALA A 51 -24.05 -18.03 13.54
C ALA A 51 -25.34 -17.27 13.86
N ARG A 52 -26.47 -17.67 13.24
CA ARG A 52 -27.80 -17.08 13.53
C ARG A 52 -28.18 -17.24 14.99
N ASP A 53 -28.01 -18.44 15.55
CA ASP A 53 -28.39 -18.75 16.93
C ASP A 53 -27.56 -17.95 17.92
N TYR A 54 -26.26 -17.76 17.64
CA TYR A 54 -25.45 -16.82 18.40
C TYR A 54 -25.95 -15.38 18.26
N ALA A 55 -26.23 -14.92 17.04
CA ALA A 55 -26.73 -13.56 16.80
C ALA A 55 -28.02 -13.28 17.59
N LEU A 56 -28.90 -14.28 17.70
CA LEU A 56 -30.17 -14.20 18.42
C LEU A 56 -30.00 -14.12 19.95
N THR A 57 -28.82 -14.41 20.52
CA THR A 57 -28.56 -14.16 21.95
C THR A 57 -28.66 -12.67 22.30
N GLY A 58 -28.38 -11.77 21.33
CA GLY A 58 -28.63 -10.33 21.40
C GLY A 58 -29.94 -9.92 20.72
N GLY A 59 -30.82 -10.88 20.36
CA GLY A 59 -32.07 -10.61 19.62
C GLY A 59 -31.82 -9.90 18.29
N GLY A 60 -32.86 -9.29 17.76
CA GLY A 60 -32.77 -8.46 16.56
C GLY A 60 -33.01 -9.21 15.26
N SER A 61 -32.49 -8.68 14.17
CA SER A 61 -32.65 -9.19 12.82
C SER A 61 -31.31 -9.36 12.12
N GLY A 62 -31.27 -10.24 11.12
CA GLY A 62 -30.09 -10.43 10.30
C GLY A 62 -30.39 -10.88 8.90
N PHE A 63 -29.37 -10.77 8.04
CA PHE A 63 -29.45 -10.93 6.60
C PHE A 63 -28.10 -11.39 6.07
N ILE A 64 -28.03 -12.58 5.50
CA ILE A 64 -26.81 -13.14 4.90
C ILE A 64 -27.04 -13.35 3.42
N THR A 65 -26.15 -12.80 2.60
CA THR A 65 -26.15 -12.96 1.14
C THR A 65 -24.89 -13.64 0.65
N ARG A 66 -24.99 -14.39 -0.45
CA ARG A 66 -23.86 -14.88 -1.24
C ARG A 66 -24.16 -14.78 -2.71
N CYS A 67 -23.19 -14.40 -3.55
CA CYS A 67 -23.35 -14.21 -4.99
C CYS A 67 -24.54 -13.31 -5.35
N GLY A 68 -24.79 -12.25 -4.56
CA GLY A 68 -25.91 -11.32 -4.75
C GLY A 68 -27.28 -11.86 -4.35
N LYS A 69 -27.39 -13.07 -3.78
CA LYS A 69 -28.65 -13.72 -3.39
C LYS A 69 -28.81 -13.79 -1.88
N LEU A 70 -30.04 -13.65 -1.39
CA LEU A 70 -30.38 -13.88 0.01
C LEU A 70 -30.33 -15.39 0.30
N VAL A 71 -29.52 -15.77 1.30
CA VAL A 71 -29.31 -17.15 1.70
C VAL A 71 -29.98 -17.48 3.03
N LEU A 72 -29.86 -16.56 4.00
CA LEU A 72 -30.46 -16.73 5.33
C LEU A 72 -30.91 -15.38 5.87
N SER A 73 -32.07 -15.36 6.52
CA SER A 73 -32.50 -14.19 7.27
C SER A 73 -33.25 -14.59 8.54
N TRP A 74 -33.30 -13.70 9.52
CA TRP A 74 -34.04 -13.90 10.78
C TRP A 74 -34.54 -12.58 11.33
N GLY A 75 -35.53 -12.66 12.25
CA GLY A 75 -36.16 -11.53 12.89
C GLY A 75 -37.07 -10.74 11.96
N ASP A 76 -37.43 -9.51 12.36
CA ASP A 76 -38.25 -8.60 11.57
C ASP A 76 -37.37 -7.78 10.62
N LEU A 77 -37.39 -8.13 9.33
CA LEU A 77 -36.57 -7.51 8.29
C LEU A 77 -36.96 -6.06 7.98
N LYS A 78 -38.14 -5.61 8.39
CA LYS A 78 -38.62 -4.24 8.19
C LYS A 78 -38.34 -3.32 9.37
N LYS A 79 -38.01 -3.90 10.54
CA LYS A 79 -37.70 -3.13 11.74
C LYS A 79 -36.41 -2.36 11.55
N ARG A 80 -36.45 -1.05 11.82
CA ARG A 80 -35.28 -0.20 11.91
C ARG A 80 -34.68 -0.26 13.30
N TYR A 81 -33.37 -0.39 13.36
CA TYR A 81 -32.57 -0.38 14.57
C TYR A 81 -31.68 0.85 14.60
N ASP A 82 -31.45 1.42 15.78
CA ASP A 82 -30.41 2.46 15.95
C ASP A 82 -29.04 1.83 15.77
N LEU A 83 -28.36 2.18 14.69
CA LEU A 83 -27.11 1.55 14.28
C LEU A 83 -25.90 2.04 15.05
N LYS A 84 -26.04 3.09 15.86
CA LYS A 84 -24.94 3.67 16.64
C LYS A 84 -23.73 3.98 15.72
N SER A 85 -22.53 3.55 16.11
CA SER A 85 -21.30 3.87 15.39
C SER A 85 -21.16 3.24 13.99
N THR A 86 -22.01 2.29 13.61
CA THR A 86 -22.12 1.86 12.19
C THR A 86 -22.43 3.05 11.28
N THR A 87 -23.05 4.13 11.80
CA THR A 87 -23.26 5.40 11.08
C THR A 87 -21.94 5.99 10.55
N LYS A 88 -20.80 5.80 11.20
CA LYS A 88 -19.50 6.31 10.73
C LYS A 88 -19.15 5.79 9.35
N SER A 89 -19.46 4.54 9.09
CA SER A 89 -19.21 3.91 7.79
C SER A 89 -20.14 4.42 6.68
N PHE A 90 -21.36 4.83 7.04
CA PHE A 90 -22.21 5.59 6.11
C PHE A 90 -21.63 6.99 5.85
N GLY A 91 -20.99 7.59 6.84
CA GLY A 91 -20.20 8.82 6.68
C GLY A 91 -19.02 8.63 5.72
N ALA A 92 -18.34 7.49 5.79
CA ALA A 92 -17.32 7.11 4.81
C ALA A 92 -17.92 6.99 3.39
N THR A 93 -19.15 6.44 3.26
CA THR A 93 -19.85 6.36 1.98
C THR A 93 -20.12 7.77 1.43
N ALA A 94 -20.55 8.71 2.26
CA ALA A 94 -20.75 10.11 1.85
C ALA A 94 -19.43 10.78 1.40
N LEU A 95 -18.32 10.48 2.08
CA LEU A 95 -16.99 10.93 1.65
C LEU A 95 -16.61 10.30 0.32
N GLY A 96 -16.87 9.01 0.10
CA GLY A 96 -16.62 8.35 -1.18
C GLY A 96 -17.34 9.01 -2.36
N VAL A 97 -18.59 9.48 -2.15
CA VAL A 97 -19.33 10.31 -3.13
C VAL A 97 -18.60 11.64 -3.36
N ALA A 98 -18.13 12.31 -2.29
CA ALA A 98 -17.43 13.58 -2.41
C ALA A 98 -16.07 13.44 -3.12
N VAL A 99 -15.37 12.33 -2.92
CA VAL A 99 -14.13 11.99 -3.63
C VAL A 99 -14.41 11.73 -5.11
N LEU A 100 -15.47 10.97 -5.44
CA LEU A 100 -15.87 10.71 -6.82
C LEU A 100 -16.20 12.00 -7.58
N ASP A 101 -16.83 12.95 -6.90
CA ASP A 101 -17.21 14.26 -7.48
C ASP A 101 -16.04 15.26 -7.49
N GLY A 102 -14.85 14.89 -6.99
CA GLY A 102 -13.68 15.76 -6.92
C GLY A 102 -13.84 16.95 -5.96
N LYS A 103 -14.78 16.88 -5.03
CA LYS A 103 -15.06 17.98 -4.06
C LYS A 103 -14.15 17.93 -2.84
N ILE A 104 -13.76 16.74 -2.41
CA ILE A 104 -12.91 16.49 -1.23
C ILE A 104 -11.91 15.41 -1.60
N ALA A 105 -10.64 15.63 -1.26
CA ALA A 105 -9.59 14.61 -1.31
C ALA A 105 -9.18 14.20 0.11
N LEU A 106 -8.73 12.95 0.30
CA LEU A 106 -8.26 12.46 1.60
C LEU A 106 -7.08 13.28 2.14
N SER A 107 -6.22 13.80 1.25
CA SER A 107 -5.07 14.65 1.57
C SER A 107 -5.41 16.10 1.86
N ASP A 108 -6.64 16.54 1.62
CA ASP A 108 -7.02 17.94 1.87
C ASP A 108 -6.92 18.26 3.36
N LYS A 109 -6.38 19.44 3.68
CA LYS A 109 -6.48 20.02 5.02
C LYS A 109 -7.95 20.31 5.33
N VAL A 110 -8.40 19.96 6.53
CA VAL A 110 -9.82 20.14 6.90
C VAL A 110 -10.22 21.61 6.90
N THR A 111 -9.30 22.51 7.26
CA THR A 111 -9.51 23.97 7.25
C THR A 111 -9.85 24.53 5.86
N ARG A 112 -9.49 23.83 4.79
CA ARG A 112 -9.91 24.17 3.42
C ARG A 112 -11.42 24.05 3.21
N HIS A 113 -12.05 23.10 3.89
CA HIS A 113 -13.46 22.77 3.74
C HIS A 113 -14.35 23.33 4.86
N HIS A 114 -13.73 23.68 6.01
CA HIS A 114 -14.45 24.19 7.17
C HIS A 114 -13.67 25.31 7.88
N PRO A 115 -14.02 26.60 7.64
CA PRO A 115 -13.24 27.73 8.19
C PRO A 115 -13.13 27.78 9.72
N ALA A 116 -14.13 27.24 10.42
CA ALA A 116 -14.14 27.17 11.89
C ALA A 116 -13.76 25.77 12.41
N PHE A 117 -13.07 24.97 11.60
CA PHE A 117 -12.67 23.62 12.01
C PHE A 117 -11.85 23.63 13.30
N GLY A 118 -12.18 22.68 14.19
CA GLY A 118 -11.47 22.49 15.44
C GLY A 118 -11.89 23.45 16.57
N THR A 119 -12.64 24.54 16.26
CA THR A 119 -13.10 25.50 17.25
C THR A 119 -14.61 25.66 17.22
N PRO A 120 -15.29 25.69 18.37
CA PRO A 120 -14.78 25.51 19.75
C PRO A 120 -14.28 24.07 19.99
N PRO A 121 -13.47 23.79 21.05
CA PRO A 121 -13.00 24.73 22.06
C PRO A 121 -11.79 25.54 21.60
N GLN A 122 -11.67 26.78 22.08
CA GLN A 122 -10.61 27.72 21.67
C GLN A 122 -9.19 27.17 21.92
N ARG A 123 -9.00 26.39 22.98
CA ARG A 123 -7.70 25.74 23.28
C ARG A 123 -7.14 24.88 22.14
N ASN A 124 -7.98 24.39 21.25
CA ASN A 124 -7.49 23.61 20.10
C ASN A 124 -6.66 24.49 19.14
N ALA A 125 -7.00 25.77 19.00
CA ALA A 125 -6.22 26.70 18.21
C ALA A 125 -4.82 26.97 18.81
N GLU A 126 -4.70 26.87 20.13
CA GLU A 126 -3.43 27.07 20.84
C GLU A 126 -2.44 25.90 20.64
N THR A 127 -2.93 24.74 20.21
CA THR A 127 -2.07 23.57 19.96
C THR A 127 -1.19 23.70 18.72
N GLY A 128 -1.58 24.52 17.75
CA GLY A 128 -0.97 24.59 16.43
C GLY A 128 -1.30 23.38 15.52
N TRP A 129 -2.13 22.44 15.96
CA TRP A 129 -2.40 21.19 15.26
C TRP A 129 -3.55 21.27 14.24
N ILE A 130 -4.44 22.26 14.39
CA ILE A 130 -5.65 22.36 13.54
C ILE A 130 -5.30 22.37 12.05
N ASP A 131 -4.29 23.15 11.66
CA ASP A 131 -3.87 23.30 10.27
C ASP A 131 -3.13 22.06 9.73
N GLU A 132 -2.75 21.15 10.61
CA GLU A 132 -2.10 19.88 10.22
C GLU A 132 -3.10 18.74 9.98
N ILE A 133 -4.34 18.87 10.45
CA ILE A 133 -5.35 17.83 10.31
C ILE A 133 -5.86 17.76 8.87
N THR A 134 -5.79 16.55 8.29
CA THR A 134 -6.35 16.23 6.96
C THR A 134 -7.66 15.46 7.08
N ILE A 135 -8.39 15.36 5.97
CA ILE A 135 -9.58 14.49 5.89
C ILE A 135 -9.22 13.04 6.23
N LEU A 136 -8.03 12.56 5.80
CA LEU A 136 -7.55 11.22 6.16
C LEU A 136 -7.44 11.04 7.68
N HIS A 137 -6.91 12.02 8.41
CA HIS A 137 -6.82 11.96 9.88
C HIS A 137 -8.20 11.80 10.52
N LEU A 138 -9.24 12.47 10.00
CA LEU A 138 -10.62 12.35 10.52
C LEU A 138 -11.18 10.92 10.34
N VAL A 139 -10.98 10.33 9.16
CA VAL A 139 -11.57 9.02 8.82
C VAL A 139 -10.74 7.83 9.29
N ALA A 140 -9.45 8.03 9.53
CA ALA A 140 -8.55 7.03 10.09
C ALA A 140 -8.48 7.07 11.63
N GLN A 141 -9.24 7.97 12.29
CA GLN A 141 -9.29 8.15 13.75
C GLN A 141 -7.95 8.60 14.37
N THR A 142 -7.15 9.36 13.63
CA THR A 142 -5.84 9.87 14.05
C THR A 142 -5.77 11.40 14.15
N ALA A 143 -6.92 12.07 14.13
CA ALA A 143 -6.99 13.54 14.17
C ALA A 143 -6.70 14.15 15.55
N GLY A 144 -6.72 13.36 16.61
CA GLY A 144 -6.43 13.82 17.97
C GLY A 144 -7.64 14.17 18.82
N PHE A 145 -8.88 14.10 18.33
CA PHE A 145 -10.07 14.43 19.09
C PHE A 145 -10.40 13.42 20.19
N GLU A 146 -10.89 13.90 21.33
CA GLU A 146 -11.53 13.09 22.36
C GLU A 146 -12.76 12.34 21.83
N LYS A 147 -13.19 11.30 22.58
CA LYS A 147 -14.28 10.38 22.18
C LYS A 147 -15.63 11.04 21.90
N PRO A 148 -16.17 11.99 22.72
CA PRO A 148 -17.52 12.51 22.55
C PRO A 148 -17.77 13.21 21.21
N GLY A 149 -19.04 13.17 20.73
CA GLY A 149 -19.45 13.70 19.43
C GLY A 149 -19.64 15.22 19.36
N GLY A 150 -19.52 15.92 20.49
CA GLY A 150 -19.59 17.38 20.58
C GLY A 150 -18.35 18.09 20.05
N TYR A 151 -18.14 19.29 20.53
CA TYR A 151 -16.91 20.03 20.31
C TYR A 151 -15.91 19.67 21.42
N THR A 152 -14.92 18.86 21.08
CA THR A 152 -13.97 18.28 22.03
C THR A 152 -12.54 18.76 21.80
N ASN A 153 -11.68 18.51 22.80
CA ASN A 153 -10.28 18.89 22.72
C ASN A 153 -9.51 17.99 21.76
N LEU A 154 -8.43 18.55 21.22
CA LEU A 154 -7.31 17.77 20.65
C LEU A 154 -6.40 17.35 21.81
N ILE A 155 -6.12 16.07 21.95
CA ILE A 155 -5.36 15.48 23.07
C ILE A 155 -4.02 14.89 22.65
N PHE A 156 -3.73 14.85 21.34
CA PHE A 156 -2.44 14.47 20.78
C PHE A 156 -2.27 15.05 19.37
N GLU A 157 -1.03 15.15 18.93
CA GLU A 157 -0.66 15.63 17.59
C GLU A 157 -1.22 14.71 16.50
N PRO A 158 -1.85 15.25 15.43
CA PRO A 158 -2.44 14.45 14.35
C PRO A 158 -1.47 13.45 13.75
N GLY A 159 -1.94 12.23 13.54
CA GLY A 159 -1.14 11.15 12.96
C GLY A 159 -0.17 10.45 13.93
N THR A 160 -0.09 10.85 15.21
CA THR A 160 0.85 10.26 16.16
C THR A 160 0.27 9.14 17.03
N LYS A 161 -1.06 9.12 17.19
CA LYS A 161 -1.79 8.11 17.94
C LYS A 161 -3.12 7.79 17.26
N TRP A 162 -3.69 6.65 17.63
CA TRP A 162 -5.04 6.28 17.26
C TRP A 162 -6.01 6.49 18.43
N ASN A 163 -7.15 7.10 18.17
CA ASN A 163 -8.20 7.30 19.17
C ASN A 163 -9.60 7.27 18.56
N TYR A 164 -10.41 6.30 18.97
CA TYR A 164 -11.77 6.19 18.47
C TYR A 164 -12.63 7.37 18.94
N SER A 165 -12.97 8.27 18.04
CA SER A 165 -13.75 9.47 18.34
C SER A 165 -15.06 9.55 17.53
N ASP A 166 -16.03 10.30 18.06
CA ASP A 166 -17.23 10.70 17.33
C ASP A 166 -17.07 12.14 16.80
N GLY A 167 -16.18 12.93 17.42
CA GLY A 167 -15.90 14.32 17.05
C GLY A 167 -15.29 14.48 15.67
N GLY A 168 -14.28 13.67 15.32
CA GLY A 168 -13.66 13.66 14.01
C GLY A 168 -14.66 13.39 12.86
N PRO A 169 -15.41 12.27 12.90
CA PRO A 169 -16.49 12.00 11.95
C PRO A 169 -17.56 13.09 11.87
N ASN A 170 -17.93 13.75 12.98
CA ASN A 170 -18.88 14.85 12.95
C ASN A 170 -18.32 16.10 12.25
N TRP A 171 -17.02 16.38 12.38
CA TRP A 171 -16.35 17.43 11.60
C TRP A 171 -16.35 17.10 10.10
N LEU A 172 -16.13 15.84 9.74
CA LEU A 172 -16.24 15.41 8.34
C LEU A 172 -17.65 15.61 7.77
N ALA A 173 -18.69 15.34 8.55
CA ALA A 173 -20.07 15.59 8.14
C ALA A 173 -20.29 17.07 7.80
N GLU A 174 -19.73 17.99 8.59
CA GLU A 174 -19.81 19.43 8.35
C GLU A 174 -19.01 19.83 7.10
N CYS A 175 -17.81 19.29 6.89
CA CYS A 175 -17.04 19.54 5.66
C CYS A 175 -17.83 19.15 4.40
N ILE A 176 -18.46 17.96 4.40
CA ILE A 176 -19.27 17.51 3.27
C ILE A 176 -20.50 18.42 3.08
N THR A 177 -21.19 18.77 4.19
CA THR A 177 -22.33 19.71 4.15
C THR A 177 -21.95 21.02 3.48
N LEU A 178 -20.82 21.61 3.87
CA LEU A 178 -20.34 22.90 3.34
C LEU A 178 -19.87 22.77 1.89
N ALA A 179 -19.16 21.69 1.54
CA ALA A 179 -18.68 21.44 0.17
C ALA A 179 -19.80 21.26 -0.84
N TYR A 180 -20.93 20.69 -0.42
CA TYR A 180 -22.11 20.54 -1.27
C TYR A 180 -23.15 21.64 -1.11
N LYS A 181 -23.08 22.43 -0.04
CA LYS A 181 -24.13 23.38 0.37
C LYS A 181 -25.52 22.71 0.41
N GLN A 182 -25.54 21.48 0.90
CA GLN A 182 -26.71 20.62 0.90
C GLN A 182 -26.72 19.70 2.14
N ASP A 183 -27.91 19.38 2.63
CA ASP A 183 -28.10 18.35 3.65
C ASP A 183 -27.51 17.00 3.19
N VAL A 184 -26.58 16.45 3.98
CA VAL A 184 -25.94 15.17 3.67
C VAL A 184 -26.95 14.01 3.57
N ASP A 185 -28.02 14.04 4.37
CA ASP A 185 -29.08 13.03 4.27
C ASP A 185 -29.78 13.08 2.89
N LYS A 186 -30.06 14.29 2.38
CA LYS A 186 -30.60 14.45 1.04
C LYS A 186 -29.61 14.01 -0.04
N LEU A 187 -28.33 14.42 0.09
CA LEU A 187 -27.26 14.01 -0.82
C LEU A 187 -27.17 12.49 -0.91
N MET A 188 -27.19 11.81 0.24
CA MET A 188 -27.07 10.36 0.28
C MET A 188 -28.29 9.63 -0.29
N PHE A 189 -29.50 10.16 -0.07
CA PHE A 189 -30.69 9.60 -0.73
C PHE A 189 -30.61 9.77 -2.24
N ASP A 190 -30.24 10.94 -2.73
CA ASP A 190 -30.18 11.21 -4.16
C ASP A 190 -29.09 10.37 -4.88
N ARG A 191 -27.94 10.18 -4.23
CA ARG A 191 -26.74 9.62 -4.88
C ARG A 191 -26.50 8.14 -4.58
N VAL A 192 -26.97 7.65 -3.41
CA VAL A 192 -26.67 6.30 -2.91
C VAL A 192 -27.95 5.54 -2.59
N PHE A 193 -28.73 5.97 -1.62
CA PHE A 193 -29.79 5.12 -1.05
C PHE A 193 -30.89 4.82 -2.05
N THR A 194 -31.43 5.83 -2.75
CA THR A 194 -32.47 5.60 -3.76
C THR A 194 -31.98 4.73 -4.93
N PRO A 195 -30.78 4.94 -5.50
CA PRO A 195 -30.21 4.01 -6.48
C PRO A 195 -30.07 2.56 -6.00
N LEU A 196 -29.79 2.36 -4.72
CA LEU A 196 -29.72 1.03 -4.11
C LEU A 196 -31.11 0.42 -3.80
N GLY A 197 -32.21 1.17 -4.04
CA GLY A 197 -33.57 0.76 -3.68
C GLY A 197 -33.92 0.92 -2.21
N ILE A 198 -33.12 1.70 -1.45
CA ILE A 198 -33.38 2.02 -0.04
C ILE A 198 -34.31 3.23 0.05
N THR A 199 -35.39 3.09 0.82
CA THR A 199 -36.40 4.13 1.00
C THR A 199 -36.34 4.78 2.38
N ARG A 200 -37.14 5.85 2.58
CA ARG A 200 -37.29 6.49 3.89
C ARG A 200 -37.95 5.57 4.95
N ASN A 201 -38.60 4.51 4.53
CA ASN A 201 -39.14 3.50 5.43
C ASN A 201 -38.03 2.56 5.95
N ASP A 202 -36.95 2.39 5.17
CA ASP A 202 -35.86 1.47 5.47
C ASP A 202 -34.75 2.14 6.28
N LEU A 203 -34.53 3.45 6.04
CA LEU A 203 -33.43 4.21 6.65
C LEU A 203 -33.85 5.65 6.97
N THR A 204 -33.42 6.11 8.15
CA THR A 204 -33.53 7.53 8.55
C THR A 204 -32.24 8.00 9.16
N TRP A 205 -31.88 9.27 8.95
CA TRP A 205 -30.69 9.90 9.48
C TRP A 205 -31.08 11.14 10.29
N ARG A 206 -30.89 11.12 11.61
CA ARG A 206 -31.26 12.23 12.50
C ARG A 206 -30.31 13.43 12.34
N ASN A 207 -30.76 14.60 12.79
CA ASN A 207 -29.90 15.74 12.97
C ASN A 207 -28.86 15.45 14.09
N ASN A 208 -27.75 16.19 14.05
CA ASN A 208 -26.71 16.07 15.07
C ASN A 208 -27.31 16.40 16.46
N SER A 209 -27.11 15.48 17.40
CA SER A 209 -27.62 15.62 18.77
C SER A 209 -26.58 16.18 19.75
N TYR A 210 -25.34 16.39 19.30
CA TYR A 210 -24.22 16.88 20.12
C TYR A 210 -23.80 18.31 19.76
N ARG A 211 -24.27 18.83 18.61
CA ARG A 211 -23.95 20.17 18.10
C ARG A 211 -25.23 20.85 17.63
N ASP A 212 -25.17 22.14 17.34
CA ASP A 212 -26.31 22.86 16.76
C ASP A 212 -26.89 22.10 15.54
N HIS A 213 -28.20 22.09 15.42
CA HIS A 213 -28.89 21.33 14.41
C HIS A 213 -28.66 21.81 12.98
N LYS A 214 -28.08 23.01 12.80
CA LYS A 214 -27.82 23.60 11.47
C LYS A 214 -26.42 24.21 11.42
N ILE A 215 -25.85 24.22 10.22
CA ILE A 215 -24.66 24.95 9.82
C ILE A 215 -25.01 25.75 8.55
N GLU A 216 -24.80 27.07 8.55
CA GLU A 216 -25.19 27.95 7.44
C GLU A 216 -26.66 27.75 6.99
N GLY A 217 -27.56 27.49 7.93
CA GLY A 217 -29.00 27.21 7.67
C GLY A 217 -29.30 25.78 7.17
N ILE A 218 -28.29 24.96 6.87
CA ILE A 218 -28.41 23.59 6.37
C ILE A 218 -28.45 22.61 7.54
N PRO A 219 -29.32 21.57 7.52
CA PRO A 219 -29.31 20.56 8.57
C PRO A 219 -27.96 19.89 8.76
N ARG A 220 -27.48 19.84 10.01
CA ARG A 220 -26.22 19.19 10.40
C ARG A 220 -26.48 17.74 10.76
N ARG A 221 -25.92 16.80 9.99
CA ARG A 221 -26.06 15.36 10.25
C ARG A 221 -24.95 14.85 11.15
N GLU A 222 -25.23 13.78 11.84
CA GLU A 222 -24.31 13.14 12.77
C GLU A 222 -23.67 11.92 12.13
N PHE A 223 -22.34 11.88 12.06
CA PHE A 223 -21.58 10.73 11.57
C PHE A 223 -21.08 9.83 12.70
N GLY A 224 -21.00 10.33 13.92
CA GLY A 224 -20.63 9.53 15.09
C GLY A 224 -21.63 8.42 15.40
N SER A 225 -22.93 8.77 15.30
CA SER A 225 -24.11 7.89 15.38
C SER A 225 -25.28 8.62 14.69
N GLY A 226 -26.46 8.07 14.58
CA GLY A 226 -27.58 8.87 14.08
C GLY A 226 -28.42 8.21 12.98
N ILE A 227 -27.94 7.13 12.39
CA ILE A 227 -28.71 6.32 11.45
C ILE A 227 -29.51 5.26 12.17
N SER A 228 -30.79 5.16 11.80
CA SER A 228 -31.62 4.00 12.07
C SER A 228 -31.97 3.34 10.75
N ALA A 229 -31.66 2.05 10.61
CA ALA A 229 -31.94 1.30 9.37
C ALA A 229 -32.36 -0.14 9.67
N ASN A 230 -33.04 -0.77 8.70
CA ASN A 230 -33.30 -2.20 8.71
C ASN A 230 -32.12 -2.98 8.07
N VAL A 231 -32.12 -4.30 8.27
CA VAL A 231 -31.01 -5.17 7.84
C VAL A 231 -30.94 -5.34 6.30
N ASP A 232 -32.04 -5.16 5.58
CA ASP A 232 -32.04 -5.14 4.11
C ASP A 232 -31.28 -3.92 3.58
N ALA A 233 -31.58 -2.73 4.07
CA ALA A 233 -30.82 -1.51 3.72
C ALA A 233 -29.34 -1.64 4.04
N MET A 234 -29.00 -2.23 5.19
CA MET A 234 -27.61 -2.50 5.58
C MET A 234 -26.92 -3.45 4.58
N ALA A 235 -27.61 -4.53 4.19
CA ALA A 235 -27.07 -5.51 3.23
C ALA A 235 -26.86 -4.90 1.84
N ARG A 236 -27.75 -4.02 1.36
CA ARG A 236 -27.60 -3.29 0.09
C ARG A 236 -26.35 -2.38 0.10
N VAL A 237 -26.10 -1.68 1.19
CA VAL A 237 -24.86 -0.90 1.35
C VAL A 237 -23.65 -1.82 1.35
N GLY A 238 -23.67 -2.94 2.06
CA GLY A 238 -22.59 -3.94 2.03
C GLY A 238 -22.34 -4.48 0.61
N LEU A 239 -23.39 -4.76 -0.17
CA LEU A 239 -23.26 -5.22 -1.55
C LEU A 239 -22.64 -4.16 -2.46
N LEU A 240 -22.94 -2.87 -2.28
CA LEU A 240 -22.27 -1.78 -3.00
C LEU A 240 -20.74 -1.84 -2.79
N TYR A 241 -20.30 -2.07 -1.56
CA TYR A 241 -18.87 -2.21 -1.25
C TYR A 241 -18.28 -3.50 -1.81
N LEU A 242 -19.00 -4.62 -1.71
CA LEU A 242 -18.59 -5.90 -2.29
C LEU A 242 -18.40 -5.82 -3.82
N ARG A 243 -19.22 -5.00 -4.49
CA ARG A 243 -19.14 -4.73 -5.94
C ARG A 243 -18.23 -3.55 -6.29
N GLY A 244 -17.25 -3.23 -5.46
CA GLY A 244 -16.24 -2.21 -5.73
C GLY A 244 -16.80 -0.80 -5.98
N GLY A 245 -17.95 -0.47 -5.40
CA GLY A 245 -18.61 0.83 -5.55
C GLY A 245 -19.46 0.99 -6.82
N VAL A 246 -19.75 -0.11 -7.51
CA VAL A 246 -20.64 -0.14 -8.69
C VAL A 246 -22.01 -0.72 -8.30
N TRP A 247 -23.08 -0.19 -8.86
CA TRP A 247 -24.45 -0.69 -8.71
C TRP A 247 -25.19 -0.62 -10.03
N ASN A 248 -25.65 -1.75 -10.54
CA ASN A 248 -26.32 -1.87 -11.85
C ASN A 248 -25.55 -1.13 -12.96
N GLY A 249 -24.24 -1.33 -13.05
CA GLY A 249 -23.36 -0.71 -14.04
C GLY A 249 -23.03 0.76 -13.80
N LYS A 250 -23.61 1.39 -12.77
CA LYS A 250 -23.31 2.79 -12.41
C LYS A 250 -22.31 2.85 -11.26
N ARG A 251 -21.22 3.59 -11.45
CA ARG A 251 -20.26 3.86 -10.36
C ARG A 251 -20.84 4.87 -9.38
N ILE A 252 -20.91 4.48 -8.12
CA ILE A 252 -21.40 5.29 -7.00
C ILE A 252 -20.23 5.73 -6.11
N LEU A 253 -19.21 4.87 -5.93
CA LEU A 253 -17.99 5.15 -5.18
C LEU A 253 -16.77 4.86 -6.05
N PRO A 254 -15.63 5.58 -5.87
CA PRO A 254 -14.39 5.24 -6.55
C PRO A 254 -13.90 3.85 -6.13
N GLU A 255 -13.39 3.06 -7.07
CA GLU A 255 -12.91 1.71 -6.79
C GLU A 255 -11.75 1.71 -5.77
N ASP A 256 -10.78 2.62 -5.96
CA ASP A 256 -9.63 2.72 -5.06
C ASP A 256 -10.03 3.20 -3.66
N PHE A 257 -11.07 4.00 -3.53
CA PHE A 257 -11.64 4.38 -2.24
C PHE A 257 -12.24 3.17 -1.53
N VAL A 258 -13.00 2.33 -2.24
CA VAL A 258 -13.59 1.10 -1.68
C VAL A 258 -12.49 0.13 -1.23
N LYS A 259 -11.42 -0.03 -2.00
CA LYS A 259 -10.24 -0.83 -1.59
C LYS A 259 -9.61 -0.32 -0.29
N GLN A 260 -9.42 1.00 -0.18
CA GLN A 260 -8.87 1.63 1.04
C GLN A 260 -9.78 1.48 2.25
N VAL A 261 -11.09 1.49 2.06
CA VAL A 261 -12.07 1.26 3.14
C VAL A 261 -11.90 -0.12 3.77
N GLY A 262 -11.70 -1.16 2.95
CA GLY A 262 -11.58 -2.55 3.38
C GLY A 262 -10.19 -2.96 3.88
N THR A 263 -9.23 -2.04 3.90
CA THR A 263 -7.84 -2.31 4.30
C THR A 263 -7.39 -1.37 5.40
N THR A 264 -6.43 -1.80 6.21
CA THR A 264 -5.83 -0.90 7.21
C THR A 264 -5.03 0.19 6.51
N ILE A 265 -5.23 1.43 6.95
CA ILE A 265 -4.48 2.58 6.41
C ILE A 265 -3.02 2.47 6.86
N PRO A 266 -2.05 2.43 5.92
CA PRO A 266 -0.64 2.21 6.28
C PRO A 266 -0.09 3.19 7.32
N ALA A 267 -0.50 4.46 7.27
CA ALA A 267 -0.07 5.48 8.23
C ALA A 267 -0.61 5.26 9.66
N VAL A 268 -1.56 4.35 9.84
CA VAL A 268 -2.21 4.10 11.14
C VAL A 268 -1.67 2.84 11.80
N VAL A 269 -1.13 1.90 11.02
CA VAL A 269 -0.64 0.61 11.53
C VAL A 269 0.38 0.79 12.64
N GLY A 270 0.11 0.17 13.80
CA GLY A 270 1.02 0.17 14.96
C GLY A 270 1.12 1.51 15.68
N LEU A 271 0.25 2.48 15.39
CA LEU A 271 0.16 3.67 16.22
C LEU A 271 -0.34 3.28 17.63
N PRO A 272 0.20 3.90 18.67
CA PRO A 272 -0.30 3.64 20.02
C PRO A 272 -1.74 4.12 20.16
N GLU A 273 -2.62 3.24 20.67
CA GLU A 273 -3.98 3.58 21.02
C GLU A 273 -4.02 4.42 22.32
N VAL A 274 -4.91 5.41 22.33
CA VAL A 274 -5.17 6.21 23.56
C VAL A 274 -5.90 5.37 24.60
N ASP A 275 -6.74 4.44 24.17
CA ASP A 275 -7.54 3.57 25.03
C ASP A 275 -7.36 2.09 24.62
N PRO A 276 -6.18 1.50 24.87
CA PRO A 276 -5.89 0.12 24.49
C PRO A 276 -6.71 -0.91 25.29
N GLN A 277 -7.26 -0.54 26.44
CA GLN A 277 -8.11 -1.43 27.24
C GLN A 277 -9.45 -1.71 26.56
N ASN A 278 -10.00 -0.72 25.84
CA ASN A 278 -11.27 -0.84 25.14
C ASN A 278 -11.14 -1.17 23.66
N TYR A 279 -9.98 -0.90 23.02
CA TYR A 279 -9.83 -1.04 21.58
C TYR A 279 -8.66 -1.94 21.14
N GLY A 280 -7.84 -2.41 22.10
CA GLY A 280 -6.73 -3.32 21.83
C GLY A 280 -5.74 -2.74 20.82
N ASN A 281 -5.53 -3.46 19.71
CA ASN A 281 -4.66 -3.10 18.59
C ASN A 281 -5.46 -2.52 17.40
N ALA A 282 -6.43 -1.67 17.65
CA ALA A 282 -7.32 -1.12 16.62
C ALA A 282 -6.60 -0.45 15.45
N SER A 283 -5.43 0.15 15.69
CA SER A 283 -4.58 0.75 14.65
C SER A 283 -4.11 -0.26 13.60
N ASP A 284 -4.05 -1.56 13.92
CA ASP A 284 -3.64 -2.62 13.00
C ASP A 284 -4.75 -3.10 12.07
N HIS A 285 -6.02 -2.75 12.35
CA HIS A 285 -7.18 -3.23 11.58
C HIS A 285 -8.30 -2.19 11.41
N TYR A 286 -7.92 -0.91 11.25
CA TYR A 286 -8.87 0.17 10.97
C TYR A 286 -8.58 0.84 9.61
N GLY A 287 -9.61 0.92 8.78
CA GLY A 287 -9.57 1.59 7.48
C GLY A 287 -10.18 3.01 7.55
N LEU A 288 -10.93 3.38 6.52
CA LEU A 288 -11.65 4.66 6.44
C LEU A 288 -13.03 4.54 7.13
N LEU A 289 -13.07 4.66 8.45
CA LEU A 289 -14.26 4.47 9.30
C LEU A 289 -14.89 3.06 9.18
N TRP A 290 -14.09 2.07 8.80
CA TRP A 290 -14.42 0.66 8.77
C TRP A 290 -13.34 -0.15 9.48
N TRP A 291 -13.73 -1.24 10.10
CA TRP A 291 -12.86 -2.25 10.67
C TRP A 291 -12.53 -3.31 9.64
N ASN A 292 -11.41 -4.00 9.75
CA ASN A 292 -11.04 -5.08 8.86
C ASN A 292 -10.27 -6.19 9.59
N ASN A 293 -10.05 -7.31 8.92
CA ASN A 293 -9.31 -8.45 9.46
C ASN A 293 -7.91 -8.63 8.83
N ALA A 294 -7.31 -7.55 8.31
CA ALA A 294 -6.05 -7.64 7.57
C ALA A 294 -4.89 -8.20 8.42
N ASP A 295 -4.87 -7.91 9.70
CA ASP A 295 -3.90 -8.43 10.67
C ASP A 295 -4.21 -9.87 11.15
N GLY A 296 -5.43 -10.37 10.92
CA GLY A 296 -5.89 -11.70 11.34
C GLY A 296 -6.28 -11.79 12.82
N THR A 297 -6.68 -10.70 13.43
CA THR A 297 -7.23 -10.66 14.80
C THR A 297 -8.35 -11.70 14.96
N LEU A 298 -9.25 -11.82 13.98
CA LEU A 298 -10.24 -12.90 13.90
C LEU A 298 -9.65 -14.09 13.14
N LYS A 299 -9.19 -15.11 13.86
CA LYS A 299 -8.38 -16.22 13.32
C LYS A 299 -9.10 -17.08 12.28
N ASP A 300 -10.40 -17.32 12.49
CA ASP A 300 -11.22 -18.17 11.63
C ASP A 300 -11.96 -17.39 10.53
N VAL A 301 -11.72 -16.09 10.40
CA VAL A 301 -12.32 -15.23 9.41
C VAL A 301 -11.29 -14.86 8.33
N SER A 302 -11.73 -14.74 7.09
CA SER A 302 -10.86 -14.34 5.97
C SER A 302 -10.20 -12.98 6.23
N ARG A 303 -8.93 -12.82 5.82
CA ARG A 303 -8.17 -11.56 6.03
C ARG A 303 -8.65 -10.39 5.20
N ASP A 304 -9.42 -10.64 4.16
CA ASP A 304 -10.06 -9.62 3.33
C ASP A 304 -11.44 -9.20 3.84
N ALA A 305 -11.87 -9.78 4.97
CA ALA A 305 -13.12 -9.37 5.62
C ALA A 305 -13.00 -7.99 6.26
N TYR A 306 -14.00 -7.16 6.08
CA TYR A 306 -14.11 -5.86 6.74
C TYR A 306 -15.55 -5.57 7.14
N TRP A 307 -15.70 -4.74 8.19
CA TRP A 307 -17.03 -4.53 8.78
C TRP A 307 -17.22 -3.15 9.39
N THR A 308 -18.49 -2.77 9.49
CA THR A 308 -18.93 -1.66 10.33
C THR A 308 -19.20 -2.18 11.75
N TRP A 309 -19.09 -1.34 12.79
CA TRP A 309 -19.38 -1.80 14.15
C TRP A 309 -20.03 -0.71 15.01
N GLY A 310 -21.24 -0.95 15.44
CA GLY A 310 -21.98 -0.07 16.36
C GLY A 310 -22.13 -0.66 17.75
N LEU A 311 -22.40 0.20 18.73
CA LEU A 311 -22.47 -0.13 20.16
C LEU A 311 -23.36 -1.35 20.49
N TYR A 312 -24.40 -1.60 19.71
CA TYR A 312 -25.29 -2.75 19.91
C TYR A 312 -24.91 -3.93 19.01
N ASP A 313 -23.64 -4.01 18.63
CA ASP A 313 -23.12 -5.00 17.69
C ASP A 313 -23.92 -5.01 16.39
N SER A 314 -24.32 -3.81 15.92
CA SER A 314 -24.86 -3.62 14.58
C SER A 314 -23.70 -3.67 13.57
N LEU A 315 -23.80 -4.57 12.60
CA LEU A 315 -22.74 -4.95 11.67
C LEU A 315 -23.23 -4.94 10.24
N ILE A 316 -22.41 -4.41 9.35
CA ILE A 316 -22.38 -4.75 7.93
C ILE A 316 -21.02 -5.39 7.70
N VAL A 317 -20.98 -6.66 7.34
CA VAL A 317 -19.74 -7.39 7.09
C VAL A 317 -19.65 -7.72 5.61
N VAL A 318 -18.51 -7.45 5.01
CA VAL A 318 -18.20 -7.75 3.61
C VAL A 318 -17.02 -8.71 3.59
N ILE A 319 -17.18 -9.84 2.91
CA ILE A 319 -16.12 -10.85 2.77
C ILE A 319 -15.91 -11.09 1.25
N PRO A 320 -15.00 -10.35 0.60
CA PRO A 320 -14.83 -10.41 -0.85
C PRO A 320 -14.47 -11.80 -1.37
N SER A 321 -13.55 -12.52 -0.71
CA SER A 321 -13.13 -13.87 -1.11
C SER A 321 -14.26 -14.91 -1.08
N LEU A 322 -15.34 -14.64 -0.35
CA LEU A 322 -16.51 -15.51 -0.26
C LEU A 322 -17.71 -14.99 -1.06
N ASP A 323 -17.60 -13.84 -1.69
CA ASP A 323 -18.72 -13.10 -2.32
C ASP A 323 -19.93 -12.97 -1.40
N MET A 324 -19.67 -12.57 -0.13
CA MET A 324 -20.69 -12.55 0.94
C MET A 324 -20.86 -11.16 1.55
N VAL A 325 -22.10 -10.86 1.91
CA VAL A 325 -22.44 -9.75 2.80
C VAL A 325 -23.30 -10.29 3.94
N VAL A 326 -23.01 -9.81 5.15
CA VAL A 326 -23.76 -10.12 6.36
C VAL A 326 -24.20 -8.80 7.00
N ALA A 327 -25.48 -8.66 7.27
CA ALA A 327 -26.01 -7.55 8.05
C ALA A 327 -26.67 -8.10 9.32
N ARG A 328 -26.38 -7.45 10.44
CA ARG A 328 -26.99 -7.76 11.74
C ARG A 328 -27.29 -6.50 12.53
N ALA A 329 -28.47 -6.41 13.15
CA ALA A 329 -28.79 -5.37 14.11
C ALA A 329 -29.71 -5.94 15.21
N GLY A 330 -29.48 -5.51 16.46
CA GLY A 330 -30.20 -6.00 17.64
C GLY A 330 -29.75 -5.28 18.89
N GLN A 331 -29.56 -6.02 20.00
CA GLN A 331 -28.90 -5.58 21.21
C GLN A 331 -27.48 -6.13 21.26
N SER A 332 -26.63 -5.58 22.13
CA SER A 332 -25.26 -6.05 22.33
C SER A 332 -25.23 -7.51 22.75
N TRP A 333 -24.28 -8.23 22.25
CA TRP A 333 -23.91 -9.53 22.78
C TRP A 333 -23.24 -9.40 24.15
N LYS A 334 -23.35 -10.45 24.93
CA LYS A 334 -22.69 -10.51 26.24
C LYS A 334 -21.18 -10.56 26.06
N ARG A 335 -20.45 -9.70 26.78
CA ARG A 335 -19.00 -9.74 26.91
C ARG A 335 -18.62 -10.26 28.28
N ASN A 336 -17.61 -11.11 28.38
CA ASN A 336 -17.06 -11.55 29.63
C ASN A 336 -15.92 -10.62 30.06
N SER A 337 -15.72 -10.50 31.38
CA SER A 337 -14.59 -9.69 31.86
C SER A 337 -13.27 -10.35 31.50
N GLY A 338 -12.38 -9.59 30.88
CA GLY A 338 -11.06 -10.06 30.43
C GLY A 338 -11.00 -10.63 29.02
N ASP A 339 -12.15 -10.73 28.30
CA ASP A 339 -12.13 -11.05 26.89
C ASP A 339 -11.51 -9.91 26.08
N ASP A 340 -10.84 -10.27 25.00
CA ASP A 340 -10.41 -9.33 23.97
C ASP A 340 -11.62 -8.58 23.37
N HIS A 341 -11.44 -7.31 23.00
CA HIS A 341 -12.52 -6.48 22.45
C HIS A 341 -13.24 -7.14 21.26
N TYR A 342 -12.49 -7.86 20.43
CA TYR A 342 -12.97 -8.51 19.19
C TYR A 342 -13.50 -9.93 19.41
N ALA A 343 -13.24 -10.55 20.54
CA ALA A 343 -13.65 -11.93 20.85
C ALA A 343 -15.16 -12.17 20.68
N VAL A 344 -15.98 -11.13 20.87
CA VAL A 344 -17.43 -11.20 20.70
C VAL A 344 -17.88 -11.42 19.25
N LEU A 345 -17.02 -11.15 18.29
CA LEU A 345 -17.29 -11.33 16.86
C LEU A 345 -17.01 -12.76 16.36
N GLU A 346 -16.05 -13.47 17.00
CA GLU A 346 -15.66 -14.82 16.58
C GLU A 346 -16.82 -15.83 16.55
N PRO A 347 -17.69 -15.95 17.58
CA PRO A 347 -18.80 -16.87 17.55
C PRO A 347 -19.85 -16.58 16.47
N PHE A 348 -19.84 -15.37 15.93
CA PHE A 348 -20.72 -14.97 14.84
C PHE A 348 -20.06 -15.15 13.47
N LEU A 349 -18.86 -14.61 13.27
CA LEU A 349 -18.20 -14.56 11.98
C LEU A 349 -17.43 -15.82 11.64
N GLY A 350 -16.89 -16.54 12.61
CA GLY A 350 -16.17 -17.80 12.42
C GLY A 350 -17.04 -18.87 11.76
N PRO A 351 -18.25 -19.20 12.27
CA PRO A 351 -19.15 -20.14 11.60
C PRO A 351 -19.56 -19.69 10.19
N ILE A 352 -19.77 -18.38 9.93
CA ILE A 352 -20.09 -17.86 8.60
C ILE A 352 -18.94 -18.12 7.62
N ALA A 353 -17.72 -17.81 8.01
CA ALA A 353 -16.55 -18.07 7.19
C ALA A 353 -16.32 -19.58 6.99
N ALA A 354 -16.56 -20.38 8.04
CA ALA A 354 -16.44 -21.83 7.98
C ALA A 354 -17.49 -22.50 7.09
N ALA A 355 -18.67 -21.88 6.91
CA ALA A 355 -19.73 -22.39 6.05
C ALA A 355 -19.28 -22.58 4.58
N ALA A 356 -18.28 -21.80 4.12
CA ALA A 356 -17.75 -21.87 2.75
C ALA A 356 -16.47 -22.72 2.61
N LYS A 357 -15.99 -23.41 3.65
CA LYS A 357 -14.70 -24.14 3.62
C LYS A 357 -14.68 -25.33 2.64
N GLN A 358 -15.79 -25.98 2.38
CA GLN A 358 -15.84 -27.15 1.51
C GLN A 358 -15.54 -26.86 0.02
N GLU A 359 -15.89 -25.67 -0.47
CA GLU A 359 -15.53 -25.27 -1.84
C GLU A 359 -14.03 -24.95 -2.00
N ARG A 360 -13.36 -24.53 -0.94
CA ARG A 360 -11.94 -24.23 -0.95
C ARG A 360 -11.09 -25.48 -1.13
N GLU A 361 -11.48 -26.60 -0.51
CA GLU A 361 -10.81 -27.91 -0.69
C GLU A 361 -11.09 -28.51 -2.07
N ALA A 362 -12.31 -28.39 -2.59
CA ALA A 362 -12.66 -28.86 -3.93
C ALA A 362 -11.98 -28.04 -5.05
N ARG A 363 -11.78 -26.74 -4.87
CA ARG A 363 -11.04 -25.87 -5.81
C ARG A 363 -9.53 -26.07 -5.78
N VAL A 364 -8.96 -26.47 -4.65
CA VAL A 364 -7.53 -26.81 -4.54
C VAL A 364 -7.23 -28.15 -5.25
N LEU A 365 -8.20 -29.05 -5.39
CA LEU A 365 -8.05 -30.33 -6.06
C LEU A 365 -8.36 -30.30 -7.57
N SER A 366 -8.78 -29.17 -8.12
CA SER A 366 -8.97 -28.97 -9.56
C SER A 366 -8.08 -27.86 -10.07
N PRO A 367 -6.87 -28.15 -10.57
CA PRO A 367 -6.04 -27.15 -11.22
C PRO A 367 -6.55 -26.94 -12.65
N SER A 368 -7.52 -26.08 -12.83
CA SER A 368 -7.86 -25.65 -14.19
C SER A 368 -8.40 -24.20 -14.21
N HIS A 369 -7.63 -23.40 -14.94
CA HIS A 369 -8.03 -22.21 -15.69
C HIS A 369 -8.10 -20.86 -14.96
N TYR A 370 -6.92 -20.32 -14.65
CA TYR A 370 -6.68 -18.93 -14.96
C TYR A 370 -5.74 -18.87 -16.17
N SER A 371 -6.33 -18.94 -17.34
CA SER A 371 -5.66 -18.55 -18.59
C SER A 371 -5.90 -17.08 -18.79
N ALA A 372 -4.83 -16.30 -18.74
CA ALA A 372 -4.84 -14.91 -19.13
C ALA A 372 -5.20 -14.79 -20.62
N ALA A 373 -6.38 -14.33 -20.94
CA ALA A 373 -6.71 -13.85 -22.28
C ALA A 373 -6.36 -12.37 -22.34
N THR A 374 -5.14 -12.08 -22.79
CA THR A 374 -4.77 -10.76 -23.30
C THR A 374 -5.34 -10.60 -24.70
N ALA A 375 -6.40 -9.84 -24.85
CA ALA A 375 -6.76 -9.24 -26.13
C ALA A 375 -6.60 -7.71 -25.98
N PRO A 376 -5.83 -7.05 -26.89
CA PRO A 376 -5.69 -5.61 -26.84
C PRO A 376 -6.95 -4.97 -27.39
N PHE A 377 -7.71 -4.27 -26.55
CA PHE A 377 -8.70 -3.32 -27.01
C PHE A 377 -7.97 -2.03 -27.41
N VAL A 378 -7.86 -1.80 -28.68
CA VAL A 378 -7.42 -0.52 -29.25
C VAL A 378 -8.64 0.38 -29.30
N PHE A 379 -8.71 1.38 -28.44
CA PHE A 379 -9.65 2.47 -28.59
C PHE A 379 -9.05 3.50 -29.54
N VAL A 380 -9.66 3.62 -30.72
CA VAL A 380 -9.37 4.70 -31.67
C VAL A 380 -10.23 5.89 -31.29
N PHE A 381 -9.65 6.94 -30.73
CA PHE A 381 -10.33 8.20 -30.51
C PHE A 381 -10.21 9.08 -31.77
N ALA A 382 -11.31 9.73 -32.14
CA ALA A 382 -11.30 10.69 -33.24
C ALA A 382 -10.45 11.93 -32.86
N PRO A 383 -9.74 12.55 -33.83
CA PRO A 383 -8.72 13.58 -33.54
C PRO A 383 -9.21 14.84 -32.82
N SER A 384 -10.50 15.12 -32.82
CA SER A 384 -11.10 16.33 -32.26
C SER A 384 -11.27 16.31 -30.71
N GLN A 385 -10.98 15.18 -30.03
CA GLN A 385 -11.09 15.10 -28.56
C GLN A 385 -9.72 15.06 -27.85
N GLN A 386 -8.62 14.94 -28.58
CA GLN A 386 -7.29 14.85 -28.00
C GLN A 386 -6.71 16.23 -27.61
N ASP A 387 -7.06 17.27 -28.35
CA ASP A 387 -6.54 18.63 -28.11
C ASP A 387 -7.19 19.29 -26.87
N ASP A 388 -8.47 19.04 -26.62
CA ASP A 388 -9.19 19.57 -25.46
C ASP A 388 -8.73 18.98 -24.12
N LEU A 389 -8.19 17.74 -24.11
CA LEU A 389 -7.67 17.08 -22.90
C LEU A 389 -6.23 17.53 -22.57
N LEU A 390 -5.47 17.94 -23.55
CA LEU A 390 -4.11 18.47 -23.35
C LEU A 390 -4.14 19.92 -22.85
N GLU A 391 -5.07 20.76 -23.32
CA GLU A 391 -5.21 22.12 -22.83
C GLU A 391 -5.77 22.19 -21.38
N ARG A 392 -6.65 21.28 -20.99
CA ARG A 392 -7.14 21.20 -19.60
C ARG A 392 -6.08 20.72 -18.61
N LYS A 393 -5.11 19.92 -19.03
CA LYS A 393 -3.98 19.49 -18.18
C LYS A 393 -2.94 20.59 -18.00
N THR A 394 -2.80 21.49 -18.96
CA THR A 394 -1.84 22.60 -18.88
C THR A 394 -2.37 23.82 -18.08
N THR A 395 -3.67 24.03 -18.03
CA THR A 395 -4.27 25.15 -17.25
C THR A 395 -4.43 24.83 -15.76
N SER A 396 -4.55 23.57 -15.38
CA SER A 396 -4.63 23.16 -13.96
C SER A 396 -3.27 23.23 -13.20
N ARG A 397 -2.16 23.39 -13.93
CA ARG A 397 -0.80 23.46 -13.35
C ARG A 397 -0.30 24.88 -13.03
N LYS A 398 -1.10 25.93 -13.29
CA LYS A 398 -0.64 27.32 -13.13
C LYS A 398 -1.11 28.03 -11.86
N THR A 399 -1.82 27.38 -10.93
CA THR A 399 -2.34 28.06 -9.74
C THR A 399 -1.92 27.47 -8.38
N ALA A 400 -0.83 26.72 -8.32
CA ALA A 400 -0.23 26.29 -7.06
C ALA A 400 1.25 26.72 -6.97
N ASN A 401 1.50 28.04 -7.06
CA ASN A 401 2.78 28.63 -6.70
C ASN A 401 2.55 29.87 -5.85
N ALA A 402 2.63 29.69 -4.56
CA ALA A 402 2.92 30.77 -3.62
C ALA A 402 3.58 30.22 -2.36
N LYS A 403 4.88 29.98 -2.43
CA LYS A 403 5.93 30.44 -1.51
C LYS A 403 7.28 29.85 -1.96
N GLY A 404 8.08 30.69 -2.52
CA GLY A 404 9.52 30.81 -2.64
C GLY A 404 10.39 29.57 -2.47
N GLY A 405 10.41 28.67 -3.47
CA GLY A 405 11.51 27.78 -3.77
C GLY A 405 11.45 27.55 -5.27
N GLN A 406 12.52 27.84 -6.02
CA GLN A 406 12.61 27.42 -7.41
C GLN A 406 12.40 25.91 -7.49
N PRO A 407 11.72 25.36 -8.55
CA PRO A 407 11.73 23.93 -8.78
C PRO A 407 13.18 23.47 -8.79
N ALA A 408 13.53 22.47 -7.98
CA ALA A 408 14.88 21.93 -7.99
C ALA A 408 15.19 21.45 -9.41
N ALA A 409 16.21 22.02 -10.01
CA ALA A 409 16.60 21.67 -11.38
C ALA A 409 17.04 20.21 -11.42
N VAL A 410 16.66 19.50 -12.47
CA VAL A 410 17.17 18.14 -12.77
C VAL A 410 18.69 18.21 -12.73
N PRO A 411 19.39 17.38 -11.90
CA PRO A 411 20.81 17.60 -11.60
C PRO A 411 21.75 17.36 -12.78
N TYR A 412 21.33 16.56 -13.76
CA TYR A 412 22.15 16.17 -14.92
C TYR A 412 21.37 16.25 -16.23
N PRO A 413 22.05 16.43 -17.39
CA PRO A 413 21.40 16.46 -18.68
C PRO A 413 20.70 15.11 -18.97
N PRO A 414 19.73 15.09 -19.91
CA PRO A 414 19.08 13.85 -20.33
C PRO A 414 20.09 12.81 -20.84
N SER A 415 19.82 11.54 -20.58
CA SER A 415 20.66 10.45 -21.07
C SER A 415 20.68 10.39 -22.60
N PRO A 416 21.86 10.32 -23.23
CA PRO A 416 21.96 10.10 -24.67
C PRO A 416 21.73 8.64 -25.08
N VAL A 417 21.68 7.70 -24.14
CA VAL A 417 21.53 6.27 -24.40
C VAL A 417 20.15 5.78 -23.97
N VAL A 418 19.73 6.09 -22.74
CA VAL A 418 18.40 5.72 -22.22
C VAL A 418 17.51 6.95 -22.25
N THR A 419 16.80 7.13 -23.35
CA THR A 419 16.05 8.35 -23.66
C THR A 419 14.69 8.45 -22.98
N GLY A 420 14.25 7.39 -22.30
CA GLY A 420 12.99 7.39 -21.57
C GLY A 420 12.78 6.14 -20.74
N ILE A 421 11.82 6.21 -19.84
CA ILE A 421 11.35 5.10 -19.03
C ILE A 421 9.83 5.15 -18.94
N GLU A 422 9.21 4.00 -19.12
CA GLU A 422 7.78 3.79 -18.92
C GLU A 422 7.56 2.86 -17.73
N TRP A 423 6.98 3.39 -16.67
CA TRP A 423 6.61 2.61 -15.49
C TRP A 423 5.31 1.85 -15.70
N ALA A 424 5.30 0.58 -15.35
CA ALA A 424 4.03 -0.13 -15.22
C ALA A 424 3.12 0.57 -14.20
N PRO A 425 1.78 0.49 -14.37
CA PRO A 425 0.84 1.14 -13.45
C PRO A 425 1.13 0.80 -11.98
N ALA A 426 0.92 1.75 -11.06
CA ALA A 426 1.13 1.52 -9.63
C ALA A 426 0.32 0.33 -9.09
N SER A 427 -0.86 0.06 -9.68
CA SER A 427 -1.69 -1.10 -9.35
C SER A 427 -1.08 -2.46 -9.72
N SER A 428 -0.05 -2.49 -10.57
CA SER A 428 0.66 -3.71 -10.97
C SER A 428 1.88 -4.03 -10.10
N ILE A 429 2.18 -3.21 -9.10
CA ILE A 429 3.29 -3.43 -8.18
C ILE A 429 3.02 -4.67 -7.34
N VAL A 430 3.95 -5.63 -7.38
CA VAL A 430 3.92 -6.79 -6.50
C VAL A 430 4.44 -6.37 -5.13
N ARG A 431 3.62 -6.47 -4.10
CA ARG A 431 3.97 -6.13 -2.71
C ARG A 431 3.91 -7.36 -1.82
N LYS A 432 4.99 -7.62 -1.08
CA LYS A 432 5.11 -8.70 -0.08
C LYS A 432 5.84 -8.15 1.15
N ALA A 433 5.97 -8.94 2.21
CA ALA A 433 6.74 -8.61 3.42
C ALA A 433 6.37 -7.23 4.00
N ARG A 434 5.09 -7.06 4.32
CA ARG A 434 4.55 -5.82 4.88
C ARG A 434 5.24 -5.42 6.19
N GLY A 435 5.44 -4.13 6.40
CA GLY A 435 6.05 -3.55 7.60
C GLY A 435 7.56 -3.74 7.66
N GLY A 436 8.20 -4.10 6.53
CA GLY A 436 9.64 -4.19 6.41
C GLY A 436 10.20 -3.17 5.43
N ASP A 437 11.29 -2.56 5.81
CA ASP A 437 12.03 -1.61 4.99
C ASP A 437 13.45 -2.11 4.66
N ASN A 438 14.22 -1.33 3.91
CA ASN A 438 15.65 -1.58 3.63
C ASN A 438 15.94 -2.93 2.96
N TRP A 439 15.65 -3.05 1.69
CA TRP A 439 15.83 -4.24 0.86
C TRP A 439 17.02 -4.14 -0.11
N PRO A 440 18.28 -3.94 0.35
CA PRO A 440 19.44 -4.07 -0.52
C PRO A 440 19.56 -5.49 -1.03
N MET A 441 19.92 -5.68 -2.29
CA MET A 441 19.87 -7.00 -2.95
C MET A 441 21.17 -7.32 -3.69
N THR A 442 21.43 -8.62 -3.86
CA THR A 442 22.52 -9.14 -4.69
C THR A 442 22.14 -10.48 -5.33
N TRP A 443 22.69 -10.75 -6.52
CA TRP A 443 22.53 -12.04 -7.22
C TRP A 443 23.68 -12.98 -6.86
N ALA A 444 23.37 -14.04 -6.12
CA ALA A 444 24.35 -14.97 -5.58
C ALA A 444 24.74 -16.08 -6.58
N ASP A 445 25.79 -16.80 -6.23
CA ASP A 445 26.37 -17.91 -7.00
C ASP A 445 25.44 -19.13 -7.09
N ASP A 446 24.53 -19.30 -6.12
CA ASP A 446 23.47 -20.34 -6.11
C ASP A 446 22.23 -19.98 -6.95
N ASP A 447 22.33 -18.92 -7.76
CA ASP A 447 21.25 -18.38 -8.59
C ASP A 447 20.05 -17.80 -7.84
N HIS A 448 20.15 -17.52 -6.54
CA HIS A 448 19.12 -16.80 -5.80
C HIS A 448 19.50 -15.32 -5.64
N LEU A 449 18.46 -14.50 -5.37
CA LEU A 449 18.68 -13.16 -4.85
C LEU A 449 18.68 -13.22 -3.32
N TYR A 450 19.67 -12.58 -2.71
CA TYR A 450 19.71 -12.36 -1.28
C TYR A 450 19.40 -10.91 -0.97
N THR A 451 18.60 -10.70 0.06
CA THR A 451 18.20 -9.38 0.54
C THR A 451 18.12 -9.38 2.07
N ALA A 452 18.37 -8.22 2.65
CA ALA A 452 18.10 -8.00 4.06
C ALA A 452 16.87 -7.11 4.21
N TYR A 453 16.17 -7.23 5.34
CA TYR A 453 15.08 -6.31 5.70
C TYR A 453 15.38 -5.58 7.00
N GLY A 454 14.81 -4.38 7.12
CA GLY A 454 14.83 -3.56 8.31
C GLY A 454 13.46 -3.38 8.91
N ASP A 455 13.39 -3.15 10.22
CA ASP A 455 12.19 -2.82 11.01
C ASP A 455 10.96 -3.67 10.70
N GLY A 456 11.15 -4.98 10.41
CA GLY A 456 10.11 -5.85 9.94
C GLY A 456 10.20 -7.28 10.45
N LYS A 457 9.30 -8.11 9.94
CA LYS A 457 9.22 -9.56 10.22
C LYS A 457 9.57 -10.43 9.01
N GLY A 458 10.08 -9.82 7.92
CA GLY A 458 10.43 -10.52 6.69
C GLY A 458 9.21 -10.93 5.86
N PHE A 459 9.33 -12.02 5.08
CA PHE A 459 8.27 -12.59 4.26
C PHE A 459 7.42 -13.59 5.04
N GLU A 460 6.22 -13.87 4.56
CA GLU A 460 5.40 -14.98 5.10
C GLU A 460 6.00 -16.36 4.79
N PRO A 461 6.04 -17.27 5.79
CA PRO A 461 5.62 -17.06 7.19
C PRO A 461 6.59 -16.13 7.93
N TYR A 462 6.04 -15.13 8.61
CA TYR A 462 6.81 -14.11 9.31
C TYR A 462 7.64 -14.71 10.46
N VAL A 463 8.76 -14.04 10.79
CA VAL A 463 9.45 -14.33 12.04
C VAL A 463 8.68 -13.80 13.24
N ASP A 464 8.83 -14.45 14.39
CA ASP A 464 8.01 -14.14 15.59
C ASP A 464 8.19 -12.72 16.08
N VAL A 465 9.41 -12.18 16.00
CA VAL A 465 9.76 -10.86 16.51
C VAL A 465 10.15 -9.91 15.39
N LYS A 466 9.86 -8.62 15.57
CA LYS A 466 10.33 -7.55 14.69
C LYS A 466 11.85 -7.40 14.81
N LEU A 467 12.55 -7.45 13.70
CA LEU A 467 14.01 -7.26 13.63
C LEU A 467 14.32 -5.91 12.97
N SER A 468 15.32 -5.21 13.49
CA SER A 468 15.89 -4.05 12.80
C SER A 468 16.77 -4.48 11.60
N MET A 469 17.23 -5.72 11.59
CA MET A 469 17.93 -6.32 10.47
C MET A 469 17.73 -7.84 10.47
N GLY A 470 17.12 -8.38 9.41
CA GLY A 470 16.96 -9.80 9.15
C GLY A 470 17.34 -10.13 7.70
N LEU A 471 17.46 -11.41 7.35
CA LEU A 471 17.93 -11.89 6.05
C LEU A 471 16.86 -12.69 5.35
N CYS A 472 16.78 -12.55 4.01
CA CYS A 472 15.89 -13.32 3.15
C CYS A 472 16.62 -13.81 1.90
N ARG A 473 16.14 -14.94 1.36
CA ARG A 473 16.51 -15.48 0.05
C ARG A 473 15.29 -15.50 -0.85
N ILE A 474 15.46 -15.04 -2.10
CA ILE A 474 14.39 -14.93 -3.10
C ILE A 474 14.75 -15.79 -4.32
N SER A 475 13.79 -16.62 -4.77
CA SER A 475 13.88 -17.45 -5.97
C SER A 475 12.76 -17.12 -6.95
N GLY A 476 12.94 -17.43 -8.22
CA GLY A 476 11.92 -17.23 -9.25
C GLY A 476 12.02 -15.90 -10.01
N SER A 477 10.96 -15.61 -10.75
CA SER A 477 10.83 -14.43 -11.61
C SER A 477 10.33 -13.22 -10.83
N PRO A 478 10.52 -11.98 -11.32
CA PRO A 478 10.09 -10.78 -10.60
C PRO A 478 8.58 -10.65 -10.42
N VAL A 479 7.78 -11.40 -11.18
CA VAL A 479 6.31 -11.38 -11.08
C VAL A 479 5.75 -12.58 -10.28
N ASP A 480 6.56 -13.63 -10.12
CA ASP A 480 6.19 -14.86 -9.39
C ASP A 480 7.41 -15.39 -8.61
N PHE A 481 7.89 -14.58 -7.68
CA PHE A 481 9.00 -14.98 -6.82
C PHE A 481 8.50 -15.60 -5.51
N GLN A 482 9.31 -16.54 -4.99
CA GLN A 482 9.18 -17.08 -3.66
C GLN A 482 10.29 -16.53 -2.78
N ALA A 483 9.96 -16.23 -1.54
CA ALA A 483 10.93 -15.71 -0.58
C ALA A 483 10.89 -16.50 0.73
N VAL A 484 12.05 -16.66 1.35
CA VAL A 484 12.24 -17.39 2.61
C VAL A 484 13.05 -16.53 3.56
N ASN A 485 12.58 -16.40 4.80
CA ASN A 485 13.37 -15.79 5.86
C ASN A 485 14.49 -16.75 6.28
N LEU A 486 15.73 -16.28 6.22
CA LEU A 486 16.90 -17.02 6.69
C LEU A 486 17.22 -16.58 8.11
N ARG A 487 17.12 -17.52 9.06
CA ARG A 487 17.39 -17.25 10.46
C ARG A 487 18.89 -17.35 10.73
N SER A 488 19.47 -16.28 11.24
CA SER A 488 20.89 -16.22 11.55
C SER A 488 21.14 -15.38 12.81
N PRO A 489 21.32 -16.01 13.98
CA PRO A 489 21.57 -15.30 15.24
C PRO A 489 22.80 -14.39 15.20
N SER A 490 23.79 -14.70 14.36
CA SER A 490 24.99 -13.85 14.18
C SER A 490 24.74 -12.63 13.28
N PHE A 491 23.60 -12.54 12.59
CA PHE A 491 23.21 -11.43 11.71
C PHE A 491 22.03 -10.62 12.27
N GLU A 492 21.03 -11.32 12.79
CA GLU A 492 19.82 -10.71 13.29
C GLU A 492 20.10 -9.69 14.38
N THR A 493 19.49 -8.51 14.26
CA THR A 493 19.59 -7.46 15.27
C THR A 493 18.23 -6.94 15.66
N MET A 494 18.09 -6.65 16.96
CA MET A 494 16.91 -5.99 17.50
C MET A 494 17.12 -4.47 17.49
N GLY A 495 16.02 -3.74 17.47
CA GLY A 495 16.02 -2.28 17.49
C GLY A 495 14.91 -1.72 16.62
N ASP A 496 14.81 -0.40 16.56
CA ASP A 496 13.80 0.31 15.78
C ASP A 496 14.37 1.66 15.29
N GLY A 497 14.03 2.04 14.06
CA GLY A 497 14.50 3.28 13.46
C GLY A 497 16.02 3.46 13.57
N ALA A 498 16.46 4.60 14.08
CA ALA A 498 17.89 4.93 14.26
C ALA A 498 18.59 4.14 15.37
N ARG A 499 17.86 3.41 16.21
CA ARG A 499 18.42 2.65 17.33
C ARG A 499 18.79 1.20 16.98
N GLY A 500 18.53 0.76 15.74
CA GLY A 500 18.85 -0.58 15.27
C GLY A 500 19.80 -0.55 14.07
N LYS A 501 20.71 -1.54 13.99
CA LYS A 501 21.51 -1.74 12.78
C LYS A 501 20.57 -2.13 11.62
N LYS A 502 20.87 -1.63 10.42
CA LYS A 502 20.13 -1.94 9.20
C LYS A 502 21.09 -2.15 8.03
N ALA A 503 20.80 -3.08 7.16
CA ALA A 503 21.55 -3.25 5.93
C ALA A 503 21.35 -2.04 5.01
N SER A 504 22.41 -1.52 4.42
CA SER A 504 22.39 -0.46 3.41
C SER A 504 22.90 -0.91 2.05
N GLY A 505 23.70 -1.99 1.99
CA GLY A 505 24.20 -2.56 0.76
C GLY A 505 24.49 -4.04 0.92
N MET A 506 24.21 -4.84 -0.14
CA MET A 506 24.54 -6.27 -0.20
C MET A 506 25.32 -6.59 -1.48
N LEU A 507 26.22 -7.54 -1.39
CA LEU A 507 27.04 -8.01 -2.50
C LEU A 507 27.41 -9.48 -2.32
N MET A 508 27.28 -10.28 -3.39
CA MET A 508 27.93 -11.58 -3.51
C MET A 508 29.10 -11.45 -4.49
N VAL A 509 30.28 -11.83 -4.04
CA VAL A 509 31.48 -11.88 -4.88
C VAL A 509 32.39 -13.01 -4.42
N GLY A 510 32.86 -13.84 -5.38
CA GLY A 510 33.74 -14.97 -5.08
C GLY A 510 33.15 -15.96 -4.09
N GLY A 511 31.84 -16.20 -4.09
CA GLY A 511 31.13 -17.09 -3.18
C GLY A 511 30.99 -16.57 -1.74
N VAL A 512 31.28 -15.28 -1.52
CA VAL A 512 31.14 -14.64 -0.20
C VAL A 512 30.06 -13.58 -0.25
N LEU A 513 29.12 -13.64 0.68
CA LEU A 513 28.04 -12.66 0.84
C LEU A 513 28.49 -11.56 1.79
N TYR A 514 28.49 -10.31 1.34
CA TYR A 514 28.87 -9.12 2.11
C TYR A 514 27.66 -8.24 2.38
N VAL A 515 27.64 -7.59 3.53
CA VAL A 515 26.64 -6.60 3.92
C VAL A 515 27.32 -5.38 4.54
N TRP A 516 26.97 -4.19 4.07
CA TRP A 516 27.17 -2.97 4.83
C TRP A 516 25.97 -2.73 5.74
N ALA A 517 26.22 -2.58 7.02
CA ALA A 517 25.22 -2.19 8.00
C ALA A 517 25.44 -0.75 8.45
N ARG A 518 24.42 0.08 8.32
CA ARG A 518 24.33 1.45 8.85
C ARG A 518 23.86 1.45 10.31
N ASN A 519 23.88 2.58 10.99
CA ASN A 519 23.53 2.72 12.43
C ASN A 519 24.42 1.87 13.35
N ALA A 520 25.67 1.65 12.98
CA ALA A 520 26.63 0.84 13.71
C ALA A 520 27.71 1.69 14.39
N GLY A 521 27.38 2.94 14.73
CA GLY A 521 28.35 3.98 15.05
C GLY A 521 29.04 4.50 13.78
N ASN A 522 28.26 4.87 12.78
CA ASN A 522 28.43 5.08 11.36
C ASN A 522 28.10 3.76 10.60
N SER A 523 29.01 3.14 9.85
CA SER A 523 28.74 1.89 9.13
C SER A 523 29.80 0.81 9.39
N GLN A 524 29.38 -0.46 9.31
CA GLN A 524 30.18 -1.64 9.61
C GLN A 524 29.96 -2.73 8.57
N LEU A 525 31.03 -3.37 8.12
CA LEU A 525 30.98 -4.50 7.20
C LEU A 525 30.74 -5.81 7.95
N ALA A 526 29.93 -6.70 7.35
CA ALA A 526 29.83 -8.10 7.74
C ALA A 526 29.91 -8.99 6.51
N TRP A 527 30.29 -10.26 6.68
CA TRP A 527 30.36 -11.24 5.60
C TRP A 527 29.98 -12.64 6.08
N SER A 528 29.52 -13.44 5.12
CA SER A 528 29.15 -14.85 5.28
C SER A 528 29.75 -15.66 4.14
N THR A 529 30.29 -16.85 4.44
CA THR A 529 30.82 -17.82 3.47
C THR A 529 29.91 -19.05 3.31
N ASP A 530 28.75 -19.04 3.92
CA ASP A 530 27.78 -20.12 3.97
C ASP A 530 26.35 -19.64 3.63
N HIS A 531 26.26 -18.72 2.66
CA HIS A 531 24.99 -18.15 2.15
C HIS A 531 24.11 -17.53 3.24
N GLY A 532 24.72 -16.93 4.26
CA GLY A 532 24.02 -16.19 5.30
C GLY A 532 23.64 -17.00 6.54
N ALA A 533 24.03 -18.27 6.63
CA ALA A 533 23.80 -19.07 7.82
C ALA A 533 24.57 -18.53 9.03
N THR A 534 25.84 -18.17 8.83
CA THR A 534 26.67 -17.52 9.85
C THR A 534 27.38 -16.28 9.32
N TRP A 535 27.62 -15.29 10.20
CA TRP A 535 28.21 -14.02 9.83
C TRP A 535 29.37 -13.62 10.74
N THR A 536 30.40 -13.08 10.14
CA THR A 536 31.51 -12.42 10.80
C THR A 536 31.41 -10.92 10.61
N TRP A 537 31.57 -10.17 11.69
CA TRP A 537 31.56 -8.71 11.68
C TRP A 537 32.97 -8.15 11.71
N SER A 538 33.22 -7.14 10.89
CA SER A 538 34.49 -6.40 10.93
C SER A 538 34.66 -5.67 12.26
N ASP A 539 35.84 -5.74 12.87
CA ASP A 539 36.17 -4.92 14.03
C ASP A 539 36.32 -3.44 13.67
N ARG A 540 36.49 -3.13 12.39
CA ARG A 540 36.69 -1.77 11.87
C ARG A 540 35.45 -1.23 11.21
N LYS A 541 35.24 0.08 11.37
CA LYS A 541 34.07 0.81 10.86
C LYS A 541 34.53 2.01 10.03
N PHE A 542 33.65 2.54 9.20
CA PHE A 542 33.77 3.93 8.80
C PHE A 542 33.43 4.82 10.01
N THR A 543 34.17 5.92 10.14
CA THR A 543 34.01 6.89 11.23
C THR A 543 33.78 8.31 10.71
N GLU A 544 33.95 8.50 9.42
CA GLU A 544 33.75 9.73 8.68
C GLU A 544 33.09 9.40 7.35
N SER A 545 32.02 10.13 6.96
CA SER A 545 31.26 9.87 5.75
C SER A 545 30.73 8.41 5.70
N PHE A 546 30.30 7.92 4.57
CA PHE A 546 29.86 6.53 4.37
C PHE A 546 28.84 6.03 5.42
N GLY A 547 27.89 6.90 5.85
CA GLY A 547 26.85 6.54 6.81
C GLY A 547 25.81 5.54 6.30
N ALA A 548 25.66 5.41 4.97
CA ALA A 548 24.79 4.45 4.32
C ALA A 548 25.43 3.85 3.05
N PRO A 549 26.52 3.07 3.18
CA PRO A 549 27.23 2.54 2.02
C PRO A 549 26.38 1.52 1.27
N THR A 550 26.42 1.58 -0.05
CA THR A 550 25.84 0.57 -0.95
C THR A 550 26.88 0.06 -1.95
N PHE A 551 26.74 -1.19 -2.37
CA PHE A 551 27.62 -1.78 -3.37
C PHE A 551 27.09 -1.59 -4.79
N LEU A 552 27.97 -1.40 -5.75
CA LEU A 552 27.67 -1.64 -7.16
C LEU A 552 27.50 -3.13 -7.39
N ASN A 553 26.33 -3.53 -7.94
CA ASN A 553 26.05 -4.91 -8.31
C ASN A 553 26.23 -5.13 -9.82
N PHE A 554 27.01 -6.15 -10.17
CA PHE A 554 27.11 -6.71 -11.50
C PHE A 554 26.22 -7.96 -11.65
N GLY A 555 26.54 -8.89 -12.55
CA GLY A 555 25.81 -10.13 -12.73
C GLY A 555 26.00 -11.12 -11.57
N ARG A 556 25.55 -12.37 -11.80
CA ARG A 556 25.60 -13.45 -10.83
C ARG A 556 27.00 -13.60 -10.21
N ASN A 557 27.08 -13.56 -8.88
CA ASN A 557 28.35 -13.66 -8.14
C ASN A 557 29.40 -12.65 -8.63
N TYR A 558 28.95 -11.43 -8.95
CA TYR A 558 29.78 -10.34 -9.47
C TYR A 558 30.29 -10.56 -10.91
N ALA A 559 29.75 -11.52 -11.65
CA ALA A 559 30.17 -11.80 -13.04
C ALA A 559 29.97 -10.58 -13.95
N GLY A 560 30.92 -10.39 -14.87
CA GLY A 560 30.89 -9.26 -15.80
C GLY A 560 31.32 -7.94 -15.17
N ALA A 561 31.97 -7.99 -14.00
CA ALA A 561 32.62 -6.83 -13.41
C ALA A 561 33.65 -6.24 -14.38
N ARG A 562 33.76 -4.91 -14.38
CA ARG A 562 34.64 -4.19 -15.31
C ARG A 562 36.14 -4.42 -15.05
N ASP A 563 36.48 -4.70 -13.79
CA ASP A 563 37.84 -4.85 -13.30
C ASP A 563 37.86 -5.68 -11.99
N THR A 564 38.96 -5.69 -11.29
CA THR A 564 39.19 -6.46 -10.05
C THR A 564 38.81 -5.69 -8.79
N PHE A 565 38.00 -4.63 -8.89
CA PHE A 565 37.58 -3.83 -7.75
C PHE A 565 36.08 -4.00 -7.46
N VAL A 566 35.74 -3.90 -6.18
CA VAL A 566 34.37 -3.66 -5.71
C VAL A 566 34.23 -2.16 -5.46
N TYR A 567 33.12 -1.60 -5.94
CA TYR A 567 32.78 -0.18 -5.80
C TYR A 567 31.70 0.03 -4.74
N VAL A 568 31.90 1.04 -3.89
CA VAL A 568 31.05 1.36 -2.75
C VAL A 568 30.66 2.84 -2.79
N TYR A 569 29.37 3.13 -2.86
CA TYR A 569 28.82 4.49 -2.88
C TYR A 569 28.14 4.82 -1.57
N SER A 570 28.15 6.09 -1.18
CA SER A 570 27.38 6.59 -0.05
C SER A 570 27.11 8.08 -0.19
N GLN A 571 26.05 8.55 0.43
CA GLN A 571 25.92 9.97 0.72
C GLN A 571 27.10 10.42 1.61
N ASP A 572 27.60 11.63 1.36
CA ASP A 572 28.70 12.20 2.13
C ASP A 572 28.21 12.74 3.47
N ASN A 573 27.83 11.84 4.35
CA ASN A 573 27.36 12.10 5.70
C ASN A 573 27.61 10.88 6.58
N ASP A 574 27.89 11.10 7.87
CA ASP A 574 28.06 10.03 8.87
C ASP A 574 26.74 9.36 9.25
N SER A 575 25.63 10.05 9.02
CA SER A 575 24.29 9.58 9.32
C SER A 575 23.54 9.10 8.08
N ALA A 576 22.96 7.92 8.16
CA ALA A 576 22.06 7.39 7.14
C ALA A 576 20.71 8.14 7.04
N TYR A 577 20.42 9.03 7.96
CA TYR A 577 19.14 9.75 8.05
C TYR A 577 19.21 11.21 7.60
N LYS A 578 20.39 11.70 7.25
CA LYS A 578 20.60 13.08 6.81
C LYS A 578 20.99 13.09 5.35
N PRO A 579 20.21 13.73 4.47
CA PRO A 579 20.64 14.00 3.12
C PRO A 579 21.93 14.81 3.09
N SER A 580 22.66 14.72 1.99
CA SER A 580 23.84 15.55 1.73
C SER A 580 23.79 16.22 0.37
N ASP A 581 24.76 17.06 0.06
CA ASP A 581 24.86 17.76 -1.22
C ASP A 581 25.50 16.88 -2.30
N ARG A 582 26.17 15.77 -1.89
CA ARG A 582 26.97 14.96 -2.80
C ARG A 582 27.02 13.49 -2.37
N MET A 583 27.27 12.63 -3.35
CA MET A 583 27.61 11.24 -3.14
C MET A 583 29.12 11.05 -3.35
N VAL A 584 29.69 10.14 -2.58
CA VAL A 584 31.11 9.77 -2.62
C VAL A 584 31.25 8.32 -3.04
N LEU A 585 32.44 7.98 -3.57
CA LEU A 585 32.76 6.67 -4.10
C LEU A 585 34.06 6.16 -3.48
N ALA A 586 34.03 4.90 -3.05
CA ALA A 586 35.23 4.14 -2.72
C ALA A 586 35.34 2.91 -3.61
N ARG A 587 36.56 2.38 -3.74
CA ARG A 587 36.83 1.07 -4.33
C ARG A 587 37.73 0.25 -3.44
N VAL A 588 37.68 -1.06 -3.60
CA VAL A 588 38.53 -2.00 -2.88
C VAL A 588 38.80 -3.22 -3.75
N PRO A 589 40.03 -3.81 -3.78
CA PRO A 589 40.25 -5.05 -4.52
C PRO A 589 39.31 -6.17 -4.05
N THR A 590 38.80 -6.98 -4.99
CA THR A 590 37.82 -8.05 -4.73
C THR A 590 38.28 -9.08 -3.70
N ASP A 591 39.58 -9.32 -3.58
CA ASP A 591 40.19 -10.22 -2.64
C ASP A 591 40.50 -9.58 -1.25
N ARG A 592 40.34 -8.23 -1.14
CA ARG A 592 40.69 -7.47 0.06
C ARG A 592 39.50 -6.68 0.67
N ILE A 593 38.26 -7.03 0.34
CA ILE A 593 37.05 -6.32 0.81
C ILE A 593 36.99 -6.20 2.33
N ARG A 594 37.53 -7.18 3.06
CA ARG A 594 37.53 -7.24 4.53
C ARG A 594 38.56 -6.31 5.15
N GLU A 595 39.50 -5.80 4.36
CA GLU A 595 40.60 -4.96 4.82
C GLU A 595 40.26 -3.49 4.68
N ARG A 596 39.91 -2.82 5.76
CA ARG A 596 39.54 -1.40 5.75
C ARG A 596 40.61 -0.49 5.15
N THR A 597 41.91 -0.86 5.32
CA THR A 597 43.05 -0.10 4.80
C THR A 597 43.29 -0.29 3.31
N ALA A 598 42.62 -1.23 2.68
CA ALA A 598 42.69 -1.45 1.23
C ALA A 598 41.68 -0.60 0.42
N TYR A 599 40.80 0.15 1.11
CA TYR A 599 39.86 1.03 0.46
C TYR A 599 40.53 2.31 -0.02
N GLU A 600 40.26 2.64 -1.27
CA GLU A 600 40.68 3.88 -1.91
C GLU A 600 39.43 4.73 -2.22
N PHE A 601 39.54 6.04 -2.09
CA PHE A 601 38.47 7.00 -2.25
C PHE A 601 38.68 7.82 -3.52
N PHE A 602 37.62 8.05 -4.28
CA PHE A 602 37.63 8.86 -5.50
C PHE A 602 37.97 10.31 -5.16
N VAL A 603 38.92 10.87 -5.90
CA VAL A 603 39.37 12.27 -5.76
C VAL A 603 38.90 13.12 -6.95
N GLY A 604 38.86 12.54 -8.14
CA GLY A 604 38.52 13.24 -9.38
C GLY A 604 39.00 12.51 -10.62
N LEU A 605 38.93 13.17 -11.76
CA LEU A 605 39.52 12.70 -13.01
C LEU A 605 40.81 13.48 -13.28
N ASP A 606 41.83 12.80 -13.81
CA ASP A 606 43.06 13.43 -14.29
C ASP A 606 42.84 14.12 -15.66
N ALA A 607 43.92 14.64 -16.27
CA ALA A 607 43.87 15.33 -17.54
C ALA A 607 43.45 14.41 -18.71
N ASP A 608 43.64 13.10 -18.56
CA ASP A 608 43.27 12.07 -19.53
C ASP A 608 41.88 11.48 -19.29
N GLY A 609 41.15 12.03 -18.29
CA GLY A 609 39.81 11.60 -17.87
C GLY A 609 39.80 10.29 -17.09
N GLN A 610 40.95 9.85 -16.53
CA GLN A 610 41.04 8.64 -15.71
C GLN A 610 40.79 8.96 -14.24
N PRO A 611 40.13 8.06 -13.48
CA PRO A 611 39.84 8.30 -12.08
C PRO A 611 41.10 8.27 -11.21
N THR A 612 41.23 9.25 -10.36
CA THR A 612 42.29 9.32 -9.34
C THR A 612 41.75 8.91 -7.98
N TRP A 613 42.59 8.26 -7.18
CA TRP A 613 42.21 7.62 -5.94
C TRP A 613 43.19 7.94 -4.82
N THR A 614 42.71 7.95 -3.58
CA THR A 614 43.51 8.16 -2.36
C THR A 614 43.11 7.16 -1.28
N ALA A 615 44.04 6.79 -0.42
CA ALA A 615 43.75 6.00 0.78
C ALA A 615 43.16 6.87 1.93
N ASP A 616 43.30 8.18 1.85
CA ASP A 616 42.82 9.13 2.84
C ASP A 616 41.36 9.57 2.55
N VAL A 617 40.44 9.12 3.40
CA VAL A 617 39.01 9.43 3.27
C VAL A 617 38.72 10.94 3.35
N SER A 618 39.56 11.71 4.03
CA SER A 618 39.38 13.16 4.15
C SER A 618 39.53 13.91 2.82
N GLN A 619 40.23 13.31 1.85
CA GLN A 619 40.47 13.86 0.51
C GLN A 619 39.44 13.40 -0.53
N ARG A 620 38.41 12.62 -0.13
CA ARG A 620 37.36 12.17 -1.01
C ARG A 620 36.67 13.34 -1.73
N SER A 621 36.35 13.14 -2.99
CA SER A 621 35.57 14.09 -3.77
C SER A 621 34.20 13.53 -4.16
N SER A 622 33.35 14.39 -4.72
CA SER A 622 32.03 14.00 -5.19
C SER A 622 32.12 13.19 -6.49
N VAL A 623 31.39 12.10 -6.55
CA VAL A 623 31.12 11.36 -7.79
C VAL A 623 29.78 11.74 -8.41
N PHE A 624 28.88 12.29 -7.61
CA PHE A 624 27.55 12.75 -7.99
C PHE A 624 27.15 13.91 -7.07
N THR A 625 26.53 14.97 -7.60
CA THR A 625 26.14 16.16 -6.83
C THR A 625 24.68 16.51 -7.10
N HIS A 626 23.93 16.68 -6.03
CA HIS A 626 22.57 17.19 -6.04
C HIS A 626 22.28 17.84 -4.67
N PRO A 627 22.42 19.15 -4.52
CA PRO A 627 22.43 19.83 -3.24
C PRO A 627 21.18 19.53 -2.40
N GLY A 628 21.37 19.04 -1.16
CA GLY A 628 20.32 18.69 -0.23
C GLY A 628 19.48 17.47 -0.61
N ARG A 629 19.83 16.77 -1.71
CA ARG A 629 19.01 15.69 -2.28
C ARG A 629 19.73 14.34 -2.38
N CYS A 630 21.05 14.29 -2.10
CA CYS A 630 21.79 13.05 -2.09
C CYS A 630 21.43 12.24 -0.83
N TYR A 631 20.82 11.08 -1.06
CA TYR A 631 20.31 10.21 0.00
C TYR A 631 20.58 8.75 -0.34
N ARG A 632 19.92 7.82 0.32
CA ARG A 632 20.08 6.38 0.13
C ARG A 632 19.84 5.99 -1.32
N SER A 633 20.64 5.09 -1.84
CA SER A 633 20.67 4.75 -3.25
C SER A 633 20.97 3.27 -3.48
N GLY A 634 20.71 2.80 -4.68
CA GLY A 634 21.13 1.51 -5.19
C GLY A 634 21.71 1.66 -6.59
N ILE A 635 22.72 0.88 -6.92
CA ILE A 635 23.40 0.96 -8.22
C ILE A 635 23.65 -0.43 -8.80
N SER A 636 23.35 -0.61 -10.09
CA SER A 636 23.49 -1.86 -10.81
C SER A 636 24.03 -1.63 -12.20
N TYR A 637 24.77 -2.59 -12.73
CA TYR A 637 25.28 -2.54 -14.11
C TYR A 637 24.34 -3.27 -15.05
N ASN A 638 23.81 -2.56 -16.04
CA ASN A 638 23.07 -3.14 -17.15
C ASN A 638 24.05 -3.52 -18.26
N ALA A 639 24.43 -4.79 -18.32
CA ALA A 639 25.46 -5.30 -19.23
C ALA A 639 25.08 -5.18 -20.71
N ARG A 640 23.78 -5.22 -21.04
CA ARG A 640 23.30 -5.11 -22.43
C ARG A 640 23.39 -3.68 -22.96
N LEU A 641 23.03 -2.72 -22.13
CA LEU A 641 23.12 -1.30 -22.48
C LEU A 641 24.51 -0.74 -22.22
N LYS A 642 25.38 -1.48 -21.53
CA LYS A 642 26.71 -1.05 -21.06
C LYS A 642 26.60 0.25 -20.26
N ARG A 643 25.61 0.30 -19.32
CA ARG A 643 25.33 1.47 -18.49
C ARG A 643 25.25 1.09 -17.03
N TYR A 644 25.80 1.92 -16.18
CA TYR A 644 25.57 1.90 -14.75
C TYR A 644 24.26 2.62 -14.49
N LEU A 645 23.30 1.97 -13.85
CA LEU A 645 22.00 2.53 -13.51
C LEU A 645 21.98 2.84 -12.02
N TRP A 646 21.82 4.09 -11.66
CA TRP A 646 21.80 4.56 -10.29
C TRP A 646 20.38 5.00 -9.91
N CYS A 647 19.79 4.30 -8.95
CA CYS A 647 18.52 4.65 -8.33
C CYS A 647 18.77 5.51 -7.10
N GLN A 648 18.14 6.66 -7.01
CA GLN A 648 18.26 7.55 -5.88
C GLN A 648 16.89 7.95 -5.34
N ILE A 649 16.71 7.79 -4.03
CA ILE A 649 15.55 8.26 -3.32
C ILE A 649 15.73 9.75 -3.06
N ILE A 650 14.73 10.55 -3.41
CA ILE A 650 14.64 11.97 -3.09
C ILE A 650 13.78 12.10 -1.85
N PRO A 651 14.34 12.48 -0.69
CA PRO A 651 13.60 12.45 0.56
C PRO A 651 12.41 13.40 0.56
N GLY A 652 11.26 12.88 0.99
CA GLY A 652 10.06 13.60 1.35
C GLY A 652 9.89 13.69 2.87
N PRO A 653 8.75 14.19 3.35
CA PRO A 653 8.44 14.22 4.78
C PRO A 653 8.43 12.82 5.41
N ASP A 654 7.89 11.84 4.71
CA ASP A 654 7.99 10.42 5.04
C ASP A 654 8.26 9.62 3.75
N THR A 655 9.52 9.29 3.50
CA THR A 655 9.96 8.62 2.28
C THR A 655 9.33 7.24 2.06
N ARG A 656 8.78 6.61 3.10
CA ARG A 656 8.08 5.34 2.95
C ARG A 656 6.85 5.48 2.06
N PHE A 657 6.17 6.63 2.13
CA PHE A 657 4.86 6.87 1.49
C PHE A 657 4.87 8.00 0.47
N GLU A 658 5.78 8.97 0.62
CA GLU A 658 5.87 10.13 -0.25
C GLU A 658 7.31 10.59 -0.44
N GLY A 659 7.61 11.12 -1.59
CA GLY A 659 8.95 11.60 -1.95
C GLY A 659 9.18 11.49 -3.45
N GLY A 660 10.37 11.89 -3.86
CA GLY A 660 10.78 11.82 -5.24
C GLY A 660 11.65 10.60 -5.51
N PHE A 661 11.88 10.37 -6.80
CA PHE A 661 12.71 9.28 -7.25
C PHE A 661 13.51 9.67 -8.50
N GLY A 662 14.78 9.29 -8.55
CA GLY A 662 15.64 9.51 -9.70
C GLY A 662 16.30 8.22 -10.18
N ILE A 663 16.40 8.06 -11.52
CA ILE A 663 17.29 7.08 -12.15
C ILE A 663 18.25 7.86 -13.04
N TYR A 664 19.52 7.61 -12.83
CA TYR A 664 20.61 8.19 -13.59
C TYR A 664 21.43 7.08 -14.23
N ASP A 665 22.04 7.36 -15.36
CA ASP A 665 22.93 6.42 -16.00
C ASP A 665 24.29 7.02 -16.35
N ALA A 666 25.30 6.17 -16.43
CA ALA A 666 26.65 6.56 -16.81
C ALA A 666 27.38 5.44 -17.56
N PRO A 667 28.40 5.78 -18.41
CA PRO A 667 29.26 4.79 -19.03
C PRO A 667 30.29 4.19 -18.07
N GLU A 668 30.62 4.92 -17.00
CA GLU A 668 31.63 4.56 -16.00
C GLU A 668 31.09 4.67 -14.57
N PRO A 669 31.63 3.95 -13.59
CA PRO A 669 31.19 4.05 -12.18
C PRO A 669 31.25 5.46 -11.58
N TRP A 670 32.11 6.30 -12.12
CA TRP A 670 32.31 7.70 -11.67
C TRP A 670 31.64 8.73 -12.59
N GLY A 671 30.86 8.31 -13.59
CA GLY A 671 30.18 9.20 -14.51
C GLY A 671 30.78 9.21 -15.93
N PRO A 672 30.55 10.26 -16.77
CA PRO A 672 29.61 11.34 -16.44
C PRO A 672 28.19 10.86 -16.34
N TRP A 673 27.47 11.33 -15.33
CA TRP A 673 26.07 10.96 -15.07
C TRP A 673 25.13 11.73 -15.99
N THR A 674 24.06 11.04 -16.39
CA THR A 674 22.95 11.60 -17.17
C THR A 674 21.61 11.14 -16.56
N THR A 675 20.54 11.91 -16.80
CA THR A 675 19.23 11.64 -16.22
C THR A 675 18.38 10.79 -17.15
N VAL A 676 17.94 9.64 -16.65
CA VAL A 676 16.96 8.76 -17.28
C VAL A 676 15.54 9.11 -16.82
N PHE A 677 15.40 9.34 -15.51
CA PHE A 677 14.13 9.69 -14.87
C PHE A 677 14.38 10.55 -13.64
N PHE A 678 13.53 11.54 -13.44
CA PHE A 678 13.56 12.36 -12.23
C PHE A 678 12.19 12.93 -11.93
N THR A 679 11.77 12.83 -10.67
CA THR A 679 10.58 13.52 -10.16
C THR A 679 10.78 13.85 -8.69
N GLU A 680 10.32 15.03 -8.27
CA GLU A 680 10.27 15.43 -6.85
C GLU A 680 9.12 14.73 -6.09
N GLN A 681 8.11 14.28 -6.82
CA GLN A 681 7.01 13.49 -6.26
C GLN A 681 6.74 12.32 -7.21
N TRP A 682 7.04 11.12 -6.71
CA TRP A 682 6.73 9.90 -7.44
C TRP A 682 5.26 9.51 -7.20
N ASP A 683 4.71 8.69 -8.07
CA ASP A 683 3.32 8.25 -7.99
C ASP A 683 3.05 7.19 -6.91
N VAL A 684 4.12 6.75 -6.22
CA VAL A 684 4.11 5.87 -5.04
C VAL A 684 5.22 6.28 -4.08
N GLY A 685 5.14 5.87 -2.82
CA GLY A 685 6.24 6.08 -1.87
C GLY A 685 7.54 5.42 -2.38
N PRO A 686 8.66 6.15 -2.48
CA PRO A 686 9.93 5.59 -2.96
C PRO A 686 10.56 4.62 -1.96
N GLY A 687 10.18 4.72 -0.69
CA GLY A 687 10.68 3.89 0.40
C GLY A 687 12.07 4.31 0.89
N GLU A 688 12.71 3.41 1.62
CA GLU A 688 13.98 3.62 2.30
C GLU A 688 15.20 3.11 1.52
N THR A 689 14.98 2.18 0.58
CA THR A 689 16.00 1.64 -0.33
C THR A 689 15.36 1.26 -1.66
N SER A 690 16.19 1.25 -2.69
CA SER A 690 15.82 0.80 -4.03
C SER A 690 16.99 0.14 -4.73
N SER A 691 16.74 -0.86 -5.56
CA SER A 691 17.74 -1.50 -6.39
C SER A 691 17.10 -2.08 -7.66
N ILE A 692 17.89 -2.20 -8.73
CA ILE A 692 17.52 -2.94 -9.93
C ILE A 692 18.31 -4.27 -9.89
N PRO A 693 17.70 -5.38 -9.42
CA PRO A 693 18.38 -6.67 -9.39
C PRO A 693 18.81 -7.09 -10.79
N THR A 694 20.09 -7.31 -10.99
CA THR A 694 20.64 -7.64 -12.32
C THR A 694 20.09 -8.96 -12.89
N LYS A 695 19.70 -9.90 -12.02
CA LYS A 695 18.96 -11.12 -12.38
C LYS A 695 17.63 -10.85 -13.09
N TRP A 696 17.00 -9.73 -12.79
CA TRP A 696 15.68 -9.38 -13.29
C TRP A 696 15.71 -8.35 -14.43
N ILE A 697 16.88 -8.11 -15.01
CA ILE A 697 17.01 -7.33 -16.26
C ILE A 697 16.80 -8.28 -17.44
N SER A 698 15.98 -7.88 -18.42
CA SER A 698 15.75 -8.68 -19.64
C SER A 698 17.02 -8.85 -20.47
N ASP A 699 17.02 -9.85 -21.34
CA ASP A 699 18.15 -10.16 -22.22
C ASP A 699 18.53 -9.03 -23.17
N ASP A 700 17.60 -8.15 -23.53
CA ASP A 700 17.84 -6.94 -24.34
C ASP A 700 18.20 -5.71 -23.48
N GLY A 701 18.19 -5.83 -22.16
CA GLY A 701 18.47 -4.77 -21.19
C GLY A 701 17.38 -3.71 -21.05
N ARG A 702 16.26 -3.82 -21.75
CA ARG A 702 15.21 -2.78 -21.80
C ARG A 702 14.13 -2.95 -20.75
N THR A 703 13.77 -4.16 -20.38
CA THR A 703 12.86 -4.39 -19.26
C THR A 703 13.67 -4.49 -17.99
N ILE A 704 13.35 -3.65 -17.02
CA ILE A 704 13.92 -3.68 -15.68
C ILE A 704 12.82 -3.86 -14.63
N TYR A 705 13.18 -4.39 -13.50
CA TYR A 705 12.32 -4.49 -12.33
C TYR A 705 13.01 -3.79 -11.17
N LEU A 706 12.36 -2.74 -10.66
CA LEU A 706 12.80 -2.04 -9.47
C LEU A 706 12.27 -2.77 -8.24
N ALA A 707 13.19 -3.23 -7.38
CA ALA A 707 12.87 -3.65 -6.02
C ALA A 707 13.08 -2.46 -5.08
N PHE A 708 12.09 -2.13 -4.27
CA PHE A 708 12.12 -0.97 -3.39
C PHE A 708 11.23 -1.15 -2.17
N SER A 709 11.43 -0.35 -1.13
CA SER A 709 10.66 -0.44 0.11
C SER A 709 9.43 0.48 0.13
N GLY A 710 8.82 0.71 -1.03
CA GLY A 710 7.66 1.57 -1.16
C GLY A 710 6.44 1.08 -0.39
N ASP A 711 5.74 2.02 0.25
CA ASP A 711 4.58 1.77 1.09
C ASP A 711 4.88 0.76 2.23
N ASP A 712 6.11 0.79 2.73
CA ASP A 712 6.59 -0.08 3.82
C ASP A 712 6.47 -1.60 3.50
N HIS A 713 6.76 -1.97 2.23
CA HIS A 713 6.72 -3.35 1.73
C HIS A 713 7.97 -3.67 0.92
N PHE A 714 8.26 -4.94 0.74
CA PHE A 714 9.05 -5.39 -0.39
C PHE A 714 8.21 -5.23 -1.66
N SER A 715 8.50 -4.21 -2.42
CA SER A 715 7.75 -3.83 -3.63
C SER A 715 8.57 -4.09 -4.88
N VAL A 716 7.96 -4.66 -5.92
CA VAL A 716 8.59 -4.87 -7.23
C VAL A 716 7.76 -4.20 -8.31
N ARG A 717 8.35 -3.26 -9.05
CA ARG A 717 7.71 -2.54 -10.15
C ARG A 717 8.47 -2.75 -11.46
N ARG A 718 7.76 -3.12 -12.51
CA ARG A 718 8.32 -3.23 -13.86
C ARG A 718 8.47 -1.85 -14.49
N ALA A 719 9.53 -1.68 -15.29
CA ALA A 719 9.67 -0.54 -16.19
C ALA A 719 10.26 -0.95 -17.53
N MET A 720 9.93 -0.20 -18.57
CA MET A 720 10.48 -0.33 -19.92
C MET A 720 11.37 0.86 -20.22
N LEU A 721 12.62 0.60 -20.61
CA LEU A 721 13.58 1.61 -21.02
C LEU A 721 13.48 1.84 -22.54
N THR A 722 13.36 3.09 -22.95
CA THR A 722 13.52 3.50 -24.34
C THR A 722 14.97 3.88 -24.58
N THR A 723 15.60 3.31 -25.60
CA THR A 723 16.99 3.60 -25.95
C THR A 723 17.05 4.40 -27.24
N ALA A 724 18.08 5.25 -27.39
CA ALA A 724 18.41 5.86 -28.66
C ALA A 724 18.65 4.76 -29.73
N LYS A 725 18.32 5.08 -30.98
CA LYS A 725 18.48 4.16 -32.11
C LYS A 725 19.95 4.02 -32.50
#